data_702ed5573ed6533c3fe7839d780c2096
#
_entry.id   702ed5573ed6533c3fe7839d780c2096
#
_cell.length_a   1.000
_cell.length_b   1.000
_cell.length_c   1.000
_cell.angle_alpha   90.00
_cell.angle_beta   90.00
_cell.angle_gamma   90.00
#
_symmetry.space_group_name_H-M   'P 1'
#
loop_
_entity.id
_entity.type
_entity.pdbx_description
1 polymer ?
#
loop_
_entity_poly.entity_id
_entity_poly.type
_entity_poly.pdbx_seq_one_letter_code
_entity_poly.pdbx_strand_id
1 'polypeptide(L)'
;ITVPVGVPGLAAGTYPLLPANFALQPGAFRVELGATGASGVSQPLPTGTGTWRVSGHQRGGLGGMESPLLTDVLLTPAAVVRRHSGYNETSYNAFVQATADRRGESRGWQTIDALGLTLALGEGAGRQGAAAIDFAGTARFAAANDKGRGGTLVASMANPAIGTLEVIAADGVAQTRDRGVTFTDQALNAFQPARMVIGGQINQVASQVTVTGQARSVAIRSGATLQAPEILVAAAAGGAGILVEAGATVNTLPYARAGGDAVDTLPYQVTGGLLAVSNQRLNLITGTTGVAAGPVAIDIGGCQDACEGQARLVSDGSIAVATDGTLQLRDSASYGTRQLGVSMAALNLGSAEAIAQEAAAGALPAGMTMNQTVLHQLLRGNVATGAPALDTLCLVARDSVNVFGSVDLDARDSATGVGSLRTLVLGAQAIHGYGNASDRARILVDTLVWDGALAATQAAGSNAAVPPAEPMVDRLGDGQLDIVTRTLTLGRAPYSRPSSEVAANRQVLGFSALNLGASEQMVFSAKGTLDAYQQRGEYLADKGWQYSGGSVAISTPLLTADPGAQLALRTGGSFALHGGNGRAGGDALGSELSIDADRILLDSTIALASGRLSASARQGIGVGAHAALDLAGRKVSLFDVD
;
A
#
# COMPACT_ATOMS: atom_id res chain seq x y z
N ILE A 1 26.67 -20.09 -16.73
CA ILE A 1 25.31 -19.64 -16.76
C ILE A 1 24.68 -19.88 -18.12
N THR A 2 23.42 -20.32 -18.18
CA THR A 2 22.68 -20.40 -19.43
C THR A 2 22.13 -19.01 -19.79
N VAL A 3 22.28 -18.66 -21.07
CA VAL A 3 21.80 -17.39 -21.62
C VAL A 3 20.78 -17.72 -22.70
N PRO A 4 19.64 -17.03 -22.68
CA PRO A 4 18.58 -17.22 -23.66
C PRO A 4 18.88 -16.58 -25.00
N VAL A 5 18.07 -16.90 -26.01
CA VAL A 5 18.06 -16.21 -27.29
C VAL A 5 17.51 -14.80 -27.16
N GLY A 6 17.93 -13.88 -28.03
CA GLY A 6 17.36 -12.52 -28.11
C GLY A 6 18.29 -11.42 -27.56
N VAL A 7 19.45 -11.76 -27.02
CA VAL A 7 20.47 -10.77 -26.64
C VAL A 7 21.35 -10.47 -27.86
N PRO A 8 21.36 -9.23 -28.39
CA PRO A 8 22.15 -8.90 -29.56
C PRO A 8 23.64 -9.17 -29.35
N GLY A 9 24.24 -9.91 -30.28
CA GLY A 9 25.67 -10.26 -30.25
C GLY A 9 26.03 -11.41 -29.29
N LEU A 10 25.04 -12.08 -28.68
CA LEU A 10 25.23 -13.23 -27.82
C LEU A 10 24.29 -14.36 -28.22
N ALA A 11 24.82 -15.47 -28.69
CA ALA A 11 24.00 -16.63 -29.01
C ALA A 11 23.42 -17.26 -27.75
N ALA A 12 22.27 -17.93 -27.88
CA ALA A 12 21.75 -18.73 -26.77
C ALA A 12 22.71 -19.88 -26.45
N GLY A 13 22.95 -20.13 -25.17
CA GLY A 13 23.85 -21.20 -24.78
C GLY A 13 24.31 -21.12 -23.33
N THR A 14 25.21 -22.03 -22.97
CA THR A 14 25.85 -22.05 -21.64
C THR A 14 27.22 -21.44 -21.71
N TYR A 15 27.46 -20.44 -20.89
CA TYR A 15 28.68 -19.67 -20.84
C TYR A 15 29.39 -19.82 -19.48
N PRO A 16 30.72 -19.99 -19.44
CA PRO A 16 31.45 -19.93 -18.19
C PRO A 16 31.50 -18.49 -17.67
N LEU A 17 31.34 -18.32 -16.35
CA LEU A 17 31.61 -17.05 -15.69
C LEU A 17 33.10 -16.91 -15.45
N LEU A 18 33.70 -15.94 -16.09
CA LEU A 18 35.12 -15.60 -15.96
C LEU A 18 35.31 -14.41 -15.03
N PRO A 19 36.53 -14.18 -14.52
CA PRO A 19 36.84 -12.98 -13.76
C PRO A 19 36.49 -11.70 -14.51
N ALA A 20 36.11 -10.64 -13.77
CA ALA A 20 35.49 -9.41 -14.31
C ALA A 20 36.37 -8.68 -15.36
N ASN A 21 37.70 -8.84 -15.31
CA ASN A 21 38.62 -8.25 -16.28
C ASN A 21 38.43 -8.79 -17.72
N PHE A 22 37.85 -9.98 -17.88
CA PHE A 22 37.51 -10.51 -19.21
C PHE A 22 36.36 -9.81 -19.87
N ALA A 23 35.51 -9.12 -19.10
CA ALA A 23 34.35 -8.40 -19.62
C ALA A 23 34.71 -7.25 -20.58
N LEU A 24 35.95 -6.81 -20.60
CA LEU A 24 36.44 -5.76 -21.49
C LEU A 24 36.95 -6.28 -22.85
N GLN A 25 37.08 -7.59 -23.04
CA GLN A 25 37.57 -8.17 -24.29
C GLN A 25 36.55 -8.04 -25.42
N PRO A 26 37.00 -7.91 -26.68
CA PRO A 26 36.08 -7.89 -27.83
C PRO A 26 35.15 -9.12 -27.85
N GLY A 27 33.87 -8.92 -28.01
CA GLY A 27 32.87 -9.99 -28.02
C GLY A 27 32.46 -10.54 -26.64
N ALA A 28 33.07 -10.07 -25.55
CA ALA A 28 32.71 -10.46 -24.21
C ALA A 28 31.48 -9.66 -23.69
N PHE A 29 30.86 -10.20 -22.67
CA PHE A 29 29.79 -9.56 -21.93
C PHE A 29 30.15 -9.50 -20.44
N ARG A 30 29.89 -8.37 -19.80
CA ARG A 30 29.85 -8.29 -18.35
C ARG A 30 28.56 -8.93 -17.86
N VAL A 31 28.69 -9.82 -16.89
CA VAL A 31 27.55 -10.53 -16.27
C VAL A 31 27.43 -10.05 -14.83
N GLU A 32 26.26 -9.51 -14.49
CA GLU A 32 25.91 -9.16 -13.12
C GLU A 32 24.78 -10.09 -12.69
N LEU A 33 25.02 -10.90 -11.66
CA LEU A 33 24.04 -11.85 -11.12
C LEU A 33 23.15 -11.11 -10.11
N GLY A 34 21.85 -11.20 -10.32
CA GLY A 34 20.83 -10.69 -9.42
C GLY A 34 20.19 -11.78 -8.55
N ALA A 35 18.98 -11.57 -8.14
CA ALA A 35 18.24 -12.52 -7.32
C ALA A 35 17.95 -13.83 -8.07
N THR A 36 17.92 -14.93 -7.33
CA THR A 36 17.51 -16.26 -7.82
C THR A 36 16.12 -16.57 -7.29
N GLY A 37 15.20 -16.96 -8.16
CA GLY A 37 13.81 -17.21 -7.79
C GLY A 37 13.06 -18.07 -8.81
N ALA A 38 11.80 -18.37 -8.53
CA ALA A 38 10.94 -19.16 -9.41
C ALA A 38 10.39 -18.36 -10.61
N SER A 39 10.44 -17.03 -10.56
CA SER A 39 9.96 -16.12 -11.62
C SER A 39 11.13 -15.33 -12.21
N GLY A 40 11.15 -15.22 -13.53
CA GLY A 40 12.12 -14.44 -14.27
C GLY A 40 11.48 -13.65 -15.40
N VAL A 41 12.27 -12.89 -16.15
CA VAL A 41 11.79 -12.24 -17.36
C VAL A 41 11.62 -13.27 -18.48
N SER A 42 10.48 -13.24 -19.15
CA SER A 42 10.14 -14.19 -20.22
C SER A 42 10.91 -13.94 -21.52
N GLN A 43 11.40 -12.72 -21.71
CA GLN A 43 12.20 -12.31 -22.86
C GLN A 43 13.31 -11.36 -22.42
N PRO A 44 14.45 -11.28 -23.15
CA PRO A 44 15.47 -10.28 -22.90
C PRO A 44 14.90 -8.87 -22.97
N LEU A 45 15.02 -8.11 -21.88
CA LEU A 45 14.56 -6.74 -21.79
C LEU A 45 15.74 -5.78 -21.95
N PRO A 46 15.73 -4.93 -22.97
CA PRO A 46 16.74 -3.89 -23.08
C PRO A 46 16.56 -2.87 -21.97
N THR A 47 17.64 -2.54 -21.28
CA THR A 47 17.68 -1.36 -20.43
C THR A 47 18.09 -0.16 -21.28
N GLY A 48 17.72 1.06 -20.89
CA GLY A 48 18.08 2.27 -21.64
C GLY A 48 19.60 2.54 -21.78
N THR A 49 20.46 1.70 -21.19
CA THR A 49 21.92 1.84 -21.15
C THR A 49 22.68 0.87 -22.06
N GLY A 50 21.98 0.10 -22.90
CA GLY A 50 22.59 -0.94 -23.72
C GLY A 50 22.95 -2.22 -22.95
N THR A 51 22.45 -2.38 -21.74
CA THR A 51 22.45 -3.60 -20.94
C THR A 51 21.16 -4.36 -21.18
N TRP A 52 21.22 -5.67 -21.12
CA TRP A 52 20.07 -6.56 -21.28
C TRP A 52 19.78 -7.29 -19.98
N ARG A 53 18.55 -7.23 -19.52
CA ARG A 53 18.09 -8.06 -18.39
C ARG A 53 17.52 -9.35 -18.94
N VAL A 54 18.03 -10.47 -18.44
CA VAL A 54 17.62 -11.82 -18.85
C VAL A 54 17.45 -12.70 -17.63
N SER A 55 16.77 -13.81 -17.79
CA SER A 55 16.74 -14.88 -16.79
C SER A 55 17.50 -16.09 -17.32
N GLY A 56 18.39 -16.65 -16.51
CA GLY A 56 19.19 -17.80 -16.86
C GLY A 56 19.37 -18.77 -15.68
N HIS A 57 19.76 -20.00 -15.97
CA HIS A 57 20.08 -20.99 -14.94
C HIS A 57 21.57 -21.00 -14.63
N GLN A 58 21.90 -21.05 -13.36
CA GLN A 58 23.30 -21.25 -12.94
C GLN A 58 23.65 -22.74 -12.99
N ARG A 59 24.88 -23.04 -13.45
CA ARG A 59 25.44 -24.39 -13.43
C ARG A 59 26.66 -24.44 -12.51
N GLY A 60 26.72 -25.45 -11.65
CA GLY A 60 27.88 -25.72 -10.82
C GLY A 60 29.07 -26.25 -11.65
N GLY A 61 30.27 -25.71 -11.40
CA GLY A 61 31.47 -26.01 -12.22
C GLY A 61 31.97 -27.46 -12.16
N LEU A 62 31.84 -28.14 -11.03
CA LEU A 62 32.40 -29.48 -10.81
C LEU A 62 31.41 -30.63 -11.04
N GLY A 63 30.12 -30.40 -11.13
CA GLY A 63 29.12 -31.45 -11.28
C GLY A 63 28.14 -31.26 -12.43
N GLY A 64 28.25 -30.16 -13.17
CA GLY A 64 27.33 -29.86 -14.27
C GLY A 64 25.85 -29.71 -13.87
N MET A 65 25.56 -29.72 -12.57
CA MET A 65 24.19 -29.57 -12.07
C MET A 65 23.68 -28.15 -12.35
N GLU A 66 22.53 -28.08 -12.94
CA GLU A 66 21.82 -26.83 -13.25
C GLU A 66 20.85 -26.50 -12.14
N SER A 67 20.86 -25.25 -11.67
CA SER A 67 19.87 -24.79 -10.70
C SER A 67 18.48 -24.81 -11.33
N PRO A 68 17.48 -25.41 -10.67
CA PRO A 68 16.10 -25.37 -11.16
C PRO A 68 15.49 -23.97 -11.08
N LEU A 69 16.11 -23.06 -10.32
CA LEU A 69 15.63 -21.70 -10.15
C LEU A 69 16.31 -20.76 -11.16
N LEU A 70 15.54 -19.83 -11.69
CA LEU A 70 16.01 -18.79 -12.57
C LEU A 70 16.80 -17.74 -11.78
N THR A 71 17.93 -17.34 -12.31
CA THR A 71 18.71 -16.20 -11.80
C THR A 71 18.50 -15.02 -12.73
N ASP A 72 18.15 -13.87 -12.16
CA ASP A 72 18.11 -12.60 -12.87
C ASP A 72 19.53 -12.17 -13.23
N VAL A 73 19.76 -11.82 -14.47
CA VAL A 73 21.10 -11.55 -14.99
C VAL A 73 21.09 -10.29 -15.84
N LEU A 74 22.01 -9.40 -15.56
CA LEU A 74 22.28 -8.25 -16.42
C LEU A 74 23.49 -8.56 -17.31
N LEU A 75 23.28 -8.47 -18.61
CA LEU A 75 24.29 -8.69 -19.65
C LEU A 75 24.65 -7.37 -20.32
N THR A 76 25.88 -6.93 -20.16
CA THR A 76 26.37 -5.70 -20.79
C THR A 76 27.47 -6.03 -21.79
N PRO A 77 27.30 -5.74 -23.10
CA PRO A 77 28.32 -5.97 -24.10
C PRO A 77 29.62 -5.23 -23.77
N ALA A 78 30.77 -5.83 -24.08
CA ALA A 78 32.10 -5.22 -23.84
C ALA A 78 32.24 -3.82 -24.44
N ALA A 79 31.63 -3.58 -25.59
CA ALA A 79 31.63 -2.25 -26.22
C ALA A 79 30.91 -1.20 -25.36
N VAL A 80 29.85 -1.59 -24.67
CA VAL A 80 29.11 -0.74 -23.73
C VAL A 80 29.91 -0.60 -22.43
N VAL A 81 30.45 -1.71 -21.90
CA VAL A 81 31.30 -1.70 -20.68
C VAL A 81 32.48 -0.76 -20.86
N ARG A 82 33.14 -0.80 -22.02
CA ARG A 82 34.27 0.09 -22.33
C ARG A 82 33.89 1.56 -22.36
N ARG A 83 32.64 1.88 -22.74
CA ARG A 83 32.14 3.28 -22.64
C ARG A 83 31.89 3.72 -21.19
N HIS A 84 31.61 2.76 -20.31
CA HIS A 84 31.35 3.04 -18.89
C HIS A 84 32.61 3.00 -18.03
N SER A 85 33.65 2.26 -18.45
CA SER A 85 34.87 2.02 -17.67
C SER A 85 36.07 2.90 -18.04
N GLY A 86 35.94 3.70 -19.10
CA GLY A 86 36.96 4.71 -19.44
C GLY A 86 36.74 6.01 -18.66
N TYR A 87 37.56 7.03 -18.96
CA TYR A 87 37.26 8.42 -18.64
C TYR A 87 35.99 8.82 -19.39
N ASN A 88 34.86 8.45 -18.78
CA ASN A 88 33.59 8.61 -19.43
C ASN A 88 33.07 9.98 -19.03
N GLU A 89 32.84 10.83 -20.00
CA GLU A 89 32.19 12.13 -19.85
C GLU A 89 30.69 11.99 -19.56
N THR A 90 30.25 10.84 -19.08
CA THR A 90 28.87 10.65 -18.62
C THR A 90 28.68 11.51 -17.38
N SER A 91 27.72 12.43 -17.44
CA SER A 91 27.40 13.25 -16.29
C SER A 91 26.94 12.36 -15.12
N TYR A 92 27.21 12.81 -13.89
CA TYR A 92 26.74 12.13 -12.68
C TYR A 92 25.23 11.81 -12.74
N ASN A 93 24.44 12.75 -13.22
CA ASN A 93 22.98 12.59 -13.37
C ASN A 93 22.63 11.46 -14.33
N ALA A 94 23.30 11.36 -15.48
CA ALA A 94 23.06 10.28 -16.43
C ALA A 94 23.48 8.91 -15.85
N PHE A 95 24.58 8.85 -15.10
CA PHE A 95 25.02 7.63 -14.41
C PHE A 95 24.01 7.17 -13.35
N VAL A 96 23.52 8.09 -12.51
CA VAL A 96 22.53 7.77 -11.46
C VAL A 96 21.21 7.30 -12.08
N GLN A 97 20.74 7.98 -13.14
CA GLN A 97 19.54 7.58 -13.86
C GLN A 97 19.69 6.19 -14.47
N ALA A 98 20.74 5.96 -15.24
CA ALA A 98 21.01 4.68 -15.87
C ALA A 98 21.17 3.52 -14.87
N THR A 99 21.68 3.82 -13.69
CA THR A 99 21.83 2.82 -12.62
C THR A 99 20.47 2.49 -12.00
N ALA A 100 19.63 3.48 -11.76
CA ALA A 100 18.27 3.30 -11.24
C ALA A 100 17.40 2.52 -12.23
N ASP A 101 17.42 2.91 -13.51
CA ASP A 101 16.67 2.24 -14.58
C ASP A 101 17.09 0.76 -14.70
N ARG A 102 18.39 0.49 -14.65
CA ARG A 102 18.93 -0.86 -14.71
C ARG A 102 18.50 -1.74 -13.54
N ARG A 103 18.35 -1.15 -12.35
CA ARG A 103 17.91 -1.86 -11.14
C ARG A 103 16.40 -1.89 -10.97
N GLY A 104 15.65 -1.13 -11.78
CA GLY A 104 14.22 -0.94 -11.57
C GLY A 104 13.89 -0.24 -10.25
N GLU A 105 14.81 0.61 -9.78
CA GLU A 105 14.68 1.36 -8.52
C GLU A 105 14.51 2.85 -8.83
N SER A 106 13.98 3.58 -7.86
CA SER A 106 13.96 5.04 -7.94
C SER A 106 15.38 5.59 -7.89
N ARG A 107 15.64 6.58 -8.72
CA ARG A 107 16.96 7.23 -8.74
C ARG A 107 17.32 7.94 -7.44
N GLY A 108 18.58 7.95 -7.09
CA GLY A 108 19.12 8.80 -6.03
C GLY A 108 19.05 10.30 -6.37
N TRP A 109 19.54 11.12 -5.46
CA TRP A 109 19.66 12.57 -5.67
C TRP A 109 20.57 12.89 -6.85
N GLN A 110 20.15 13.89 -7.62
CA GLN A 110 20.90 14.41 -8.76
C GLN A 110 21.11 15.91 -8.62
N THR A 111 22.08 16.45 -9.34
CA THR A 111 22.35 17.90 -9.33
C THR A 111 21.23 18.74 -9.95
N ILE A 112 20.32 18.10 -10.67
CA ILE A 112 19.12 18.73 -11.23
C ILE A 112 17.98 18.86 -10.21
N ASP A 113 18.10 18.18 -9.06
CA ASP A 113 17.09 18.24 -8.00
C ASP A 113 17.31 19.47 -7.12
N ALA A 114 16.22 20.11 -6.74
CA ALA A 114 16.24 21.11 -5.69
C ALA A 114 16.18 20.42 -4.32
N LEU A 115 16.93 20.92 -3.35
CA LEU A 115 16.92 20.42 -1.99
C LEU A 115 15.84 21.11 -1.15
N GLY A 116 16.16 21.62 0.03
CA GLY A 116 15.15 22.15 0.94
C GLY A 116 15.61 23.32 1.79
N LEU A 117 14.62 24.02 2.32
CA LEU A 117 14.74 25.05 3.33
C LEU A 117 14.01 24.57 4.59
N THR A 118 14.68 24.66 5.73
CA THR A 118 14.06 24.41 7.03
C THR A 118 13.93 25.72 7.79
N LEU A 119 12.72 26.04 8.22
CA LEU A 119 12.39 27.16 9.08
C LEU A 119 12.03 26.60 10.46
N ALA A 120 12.88 26.86 11.44
CA ALA A 120 12.68 26.43 12.81
C ALA A 120 12.47 27.65 13.71
N LEU A 121 11.27 27.83 14.24
CA LEU A 121 10.95 28.93 15.13
C LEU A 121 11.23 28.59 16.59
N GLY A 122 11.69 29.56 17.34
CA GLY A 122 11.83 29.49 18.79
C GLY A 122 10.47 29.50 19.52
N GLU A 123 10.45 29.04 20.76
CA GLU A 123 9.25 29.00 21.59
C GLU A 123 8.55 30.37 21.67
N GLY A 124 7.24 30.37 21.47
CA GLY A 124 6.41 31.57 21.54
C GLY A 124 6.47 32.49 20.33
N ALA A 125 7.24 32.14 19.30
CA ALA A 125 7.29 32.94 18.08
C ALA A 125 5.93 33.01 17.36
N GLY A 126 5.55 34.19 16.88
CA GLY A 126 4.29 34.44 16.16
C GLY A 126 3.05 34.61 17.06
N ARG A 127 3.18 34.47 18.39
CA ARG A 127 2.03 34.48 19.32
C ARG A 127 1.46 35.85 19.65
N GLN A 128 2.24 36.93 19.47
CA GLN A 128 1.84 38.29 19.88
C GLN A 128 1.40 39.17 18.69
N GLY A 129 0.85 38.59 17.64
CA GLY A 129 0.34 39.32 16.50
C GLY A 129 1.42 39.85 15.52
N ALA A 130 2.70 39.66 15.84
CA ALA A 130 3.77 39.89 14.86
C ALA A 130 3.96 38.61 14.03
N ALA A 131 4.04 38.76 12.70
CA ALA A 131 4.37 37.63 11.83
C ALA A 131 5.73 37.05 12.26
N ALA A 132 5.76 35.76 12.60
CA ALA A 132 6.99 35.08 12.95
C ALA A 132 7.97 34.97 11.77
N ILE A 133 7.44 35.06 10.57
CA ILE A 133 8.18 35.10 9.31
C ILE A 133 7.65 36.27 8.49
N ASP A 134 8.54 37.20 8.15
CA ASP A 134 8.33 38.23 7.15
C ASP A 134 9.17 37.85 5.91
N PHE A 135 8.50 37.42 4.85
CA PHE A 135 9.17 36.98 3.63
C PHE A 135 8.86 37.94 2.49
N ALA A 136 9.77 38.90 2.29
CA ALA A 136 9.71 39.87 1.19
C ALA A 136 10.65 39.51 0.01
N GLY A 137 11.28 38.37 0.06
CA GLY A 137 12.29 37.96 -0.91
C GLY A 137 11.74 37.08 -2.03
N THR A 138 12.63 36.38 -2.69
CA THR A 138 12.31 35.35 -3.71
C THR A 138 12.89 34.02 -3.29
N ALA A 139 12.07 32.99 -3.27
CA ALA A 139 12.50 31.60 -3.08
C ALA A 139 12.40 30.83 -4.41
N ARG A 140 13.30 29.91 -4.65
CA ARG A 140 13.30 29.06 -5.85
C ARG A 140 13.46 27.61 -5.42
N PHE A 141 12.38 26.84 -5.59
CA PHE A 141 12.31 25.42 -5.32
C PHE A 141 12.14 24.58 -6.60
N ALA A 142 12.25 25.24 -7.76
CA ALA A 142 12.14 24.53 -9.03
C ALA A 142 13.37 23.65 -9.27
N ALA A 143 13.14 22.47 -9.81
CA ALA A 143 14.18 21.62 -10.37
C ALA A 143 14.84 22.31 -11.58
N ALA A 144 16.04 21.88 -11.96
CA ALA A 144 16.75 22.42 -13.11
C ALA A 144 16.07 22.09 -14.46
N ASN A 145 15.27 21.03 -14.51
CA ASN A 145 14.47 20.60 -15.66
C ASN A 145 13.31 19.69 -15.21
N ASP A 146 12.51 19.22 -16.17
CA ASP A 146 11.34 18.36 -15.98
C ASP A 146 11.65 16.97 -15.38
N LYS A 147 12.92 16.53 -15.42
CA LYS A 147 13.39 15.27 -14.82
C LYS A 147 13.90 15.45 -13.39
N GLY A 148 14.05 16.66 -12.94
CA GLY A 148 14.47 16.99 -11.58
C GLY A 148 13.29 16.98 -10.59
N ARG A 149 13.60 16.78 -9.32
CA ARG A 149 12.64 16.90 -8.23
C ARG A 149 12.65 18.30 -7.66
N GLY A 150 11.46 18.84 -7.40
CA GLY A 150 11.32 20.14 -6.76
C GLY A 150 11.71 20.11 -5.29
N GLY A 151 12.03 21.27 -4.73
CA GLY A 151 12.54 21.41 -3.37
C GLY A 151 11.46 21.41 -2.29
N THR A 152 11.90 21.15 -1.07
CA THR A 152 11.06 21.00 0.12
C THR A 152 11.21 22.20 1.07
N LEU A 153 10.09 22.75 1.53
CA LEU A 153 10.02 23.65 2.68
C LEU A 153 9.61 22.88 3.92
N VAL A 154 10.38 22.97 4.98
CA VAL A 154 10.06 22.38 6.28
C VAL A 154 9.76 23.49 7.29
N ALA A 155 8.53 23.54 7.81
CA ALA A 155 8.12 24.38 8.91
C ALA A 155 8.17 23.58 10.22
N SER A 156 9.03 23.98 11.13
CA SER A 156 9.32 23.25 12.37
C SER A 156 9.50 24.17 13.58
N MET A 157 9.73 23.57 14.73
CA MET A 157 10.05 24.24 15.99
C MET A 157 11.48 23.93 16.39
N ALA A 158 12.17 24.88 16.99
CA ALA A 158 13.52 24.67 17.53
C ALA A 158 13.51 23.62 18.66
N ASN A 159 12.42 23.50 19.41
CA ASN A 159 12.19 22.47 20.41
C ASN A 159 10.82 21.79 20.17
N PRO A 160 10.74 20.82 19.27
CA PRO A 160 9.46 20.27 18.81
C PRO A 160 8.73 19.42 19.86
N ALA A 161 9.44 18.91 20.88
CA ALA A 161 8.88 17.97 21.84
C ALA A 161 7.88 18.58 22.84
N ILE A 162 7.82 19.91 22.97
CA ILE A 162 7.16 20.56 24.10
C ILE A 162 5.98 21.46 23.73
N GLY A 163 5.74 21.76 22.47
CA GLY A 163 4.72 22.72 22.08
C GLY A 163 3.89 22.31 20.85
N THR A 164 2.89 23.13 20.57
CA THR A 164 2.06 23.03 19.40
C THR A 164 2.62 23.89 18.28
N LEU A 165 2.77 23.34 17.09
CA LEU A 165 2.95 24.11 15.87
C LEU A 165 1.58 24.40 15.29
N GLU A 166 1.21 25.67 15.21
CA GLU A 166 -0.05 26.05 14.56
C GLU A 166 0.17 26.87 13.29
N VAL A 167 -0.72 26.71 12.35
CA VAL A 167 -0.82 27.53 11.15
C VAL A 167 -2.17 28.25 11.18
N ILE A 168 -2.13 29.58 11.12
CA ILE A 168 -3.31 30.45 11.13
C ILE A 168 -3.45 31.16 9.79
N ALA A 169 -4.63 31.70 9.51
CA ALA A 169 -4.83 32.66 8.43
C ALA A 169 -3.97 33.92 8.66
N ALA A 170 -3.68 34.66 7.59
CA ALA A 170 -2.85 35.89 7.66
C ALA A 170 -3.38 36.94 8.65
N ASP A 171 -4.68 37.03 8.79
CA ASP A 171 -5.41 37.92 9.72
C ASP A 171 -5.91 37.18 10.98
N GLY A 172 -5.51 35.92 11.15
CA GLY A 172 -5.91 35.08 12.27
C GLY A 172 -5.22 35.42 13.57
N VAL A 173 -5.77 34.94 14.68
CA VAL A 173 -5.20 35.11 16.00
C VAL A 173 -4.60 33.80 16.49
N ALA A 174 -3.39 33.86 16.99
CA ALA A 174 -2.71 32.71 17.57
C ALA A 174 -3.48 32.15 18.78
N GLN A 175 -3.73 30.85 18.76
CA GLN A 175 -4.53 30.15 19.79
C GLN A 175 -3.67 29.27 20.69
N THR A 176 -2.42 28.97 20.29
CA THR A 176 -1.55 28.12 21.10
C THR A 176 -1.24 28.78 22.45
N ARG A 177 -1.49 28.05 23.53
CA ARG A 177 -1.30 28.51 24.92
C ARG A 177 -0.05 27.92 25.57
N ASP A 178 0.53 26.92 24.95
CA ASP A 178 1.77 26.27 25.37
C ASP A 178 3.01 27.01 24.84
N ARG A 179 4.16 26.37 24.88
CA ARG A 179 5.41 26.87 24.30
C ARG A 179 5.45 26.73 22.78
N GLY A 180 4.28 26.76 22.14
CA GLY A 180 4.13 26.55 20.71
C GLY A 180 4.64 27.70 19.86
N VAL A 181 4.56 27.52 18.57
CA VAL A 181 4.92 28.49 17.54
C VAL A 181 3.78 28.66 16.56
N THR A 182 3.64 29.86 16.00
CA THR A 182 2.60 30.20 15.05
C THR A 182 3.21 30.63 13.73
N PHE A 183 2.81 29.96 12.64
CA PHE A 183 3.06 30.37 11.28
C PHE A 183 1.78 30.95 10.67
N THR A 184 1.90 31.83 9.69
CA THR A 184 0.77 32.20 8.85
C THR A 184 0.79 31.40 7.55
N ASP A 185 -0.37 31.05 7.06
CA ASP A 185 -0.53 30.37 5.76
C ASP A 185 0.04 31.21 4.62
N GLN A 186 -0.17 32.54 4.64
CA GLN A 186 0.37 33.47 3.66
C GLN A 186 1.92 33.40 3.60
N ALA A 187 2.58 33.38 4.75
CA ALA A 187 4.05 33.31 4.80
C ALA A 187 4.56 31.98 4.23
N LEU A 188 3.92 30.86 4.57
CA LEU A 188 4.30 29.55 4.07
C LEU A 188 4.05 29.40 2.56
N ASN A 189 2.89 29.86 2.07
CA ASN A 189 2.51 29.78 0.67
C ASN A 189 3.39 30.70 -0.22
N ALA A 190 3.90 31.80 0.31
CA ALA A 190 4.75 32.74 -0.42
C ALA A 190 6.07 32.10 -0.89
N PHE A 191 6.56 31.05 -0.23
CA PHE A 191 7.75 30.32 -0.66
C PHE A 191 7.54 29.46 -1.91
N GLN A 192 6.31 29.08 -2.23
CA GLN A 192 5.96 28.23 -3.38
C GLN A 192 6.82 26.96 -3.51
N PRO A 193 6.95 26.14 -2.46
CA PRO A 193 7.74 24.93 -2.52
C PRO A 193 7.03 23.85 -3.35
N ALA A 194 7.77 22.89 -3.90
CA ALA A 194 7.18 21.70 -4.49
C ALA A 194 6.61 20.73 -3.44
N ARG A 195 7.19 20.75 -2.24
CA ARG A 195 6.71 20.00 -1.07
C ARG A 195 6.79 20.87 0.17
N MET A 196 5.72 20.89 0.95
CA MET A 196 5.65 21.57 2.24
C MET A 196 5.50 20.51 3.35
N VAL A 197 6.38 20.53 4.33
CA VAL A 197 6.35 19.64 5.50
C VAL A 197 6.14 20.48 6.75
N ILE A 198 5.11 20.17 7.53
CA ILE A 198 4.73 20.91 8.73
C ILE A 198 4.81 19.99 9.93
N GLY A 199 5.63 20.34 10.92
CA GLY A 199 5.77 19.62 12.18
C GLY A 199 6.59 18.34 12.13
N GLY A 200 7.19 18.01 11.00
CA GLY A 200 8.00 16.82 10.82
C GLY A 200 9.31 17.07 10.10
N GLN A 201 10.07 16.01 9.94
CA GLN A 201 11.23 15.93 9.06
C GLN A 201 10.99 14.93 7.94
N ILE A 202 11.65 15.18 6.82
CA ILE A 202 11.64 14.28 5.68
C ILE A 202 13.06 13.85 5.34
N ASN A 203 13.26 12.56 5.15
CA ASN A 203 14.49 12.00 4.65
C ASN A 203 14.18 11.14 3.42
N GLN A 204 14.81 11.47 2.32
CA GLN A 204 14.63 10.74 1.06
C GLN A 204 15.92 10.02 0.72
N VAL A 205 15.86 8.71 0.69
CA VAL A 205 16.89 7.83 0.13
C VAL A 205 16.45 7.32 -1.23
N ALA A 206 17.34 6.69 -1.98
CA ALA A 206 17.07 6.26 -3.36
C ALA A 206 15.77 5.45 -3.53
N SER A 207 15.38 4.65 -2.55
CA SER A 207 14.26 3.71 -2.65
C SER A 207 13.01 4.11 -1.86
N GLN A 208 13.08 5.09 -0.96
CA GLN A 208 11.94 5.47 -0.12
C GLN A 208 12.05 6.90 0.43
N VAL A 209 10.92 7.43 0.85
CA VAL A 209 10.80 8.67 1.61
C VAL A 209 10.41 8.33 3.04
N THR A 210 11.18 8.76 4.03
CA THR A 210 10.82 8.62 5.43
C THR A 210 10.32 9.97 5.96
N VAL A 211 9.11 9.97 6.50
CA VAL A 211 8.53 11.13 7.20
C VAL A 211 8.49 10.83 8.68
N THR A 212 9.17 11.64 9.47
CA THR A 212 9.21 11.51 10.93
C THR A 212 8.52 12.71 11.55
N GLY A 213 7.41 12.49 12.24
CA GLY A 213 6.76 13.51 13.05
C GLY A 213 7.67 13.95 14.18
N GLN A 214 7.77 15.26 14.40
CA GLN A 214 8.63 15.84 15.42
C GLN A 214 7.85 16.74 16.38
N ALA A 215 6.94 17.57 15.88
CA ALA A 215 6.10 18.41 16.72
C ALA A 215 5.19 17.55 17.60
N ARG A 216 5.07 17.91 18.88
CA ARG A 216 4.14 17.26 19.79
C ARG A 216 2.70 17.30 19.28
N SER A 217 2.32 18.42 18.68
CA SER A 217 1.05 18.56 17.97
C SER A 217 1.17 19.58 16.86
N VAL A 218 0.32 19.41 15.85
CA VAL A 218 0.17 20.35 14.74
C VAL A 218 -1.30 20.72 14.60
N ALA A 219 -1.60 22.03 14.50
CA ALA A 219 -2.95 22.51 14.29
C ALA A 219 -2.99 23.43 13.05
N ILE A 220 -3.86 23.10 12.09
CA ILE A 220 -4.22 24.02 11.00
C ILE A 220 -5.54 24.65 11.40
N ARG A 221 -5.50 25.95 11.72
CA ARG A 221 -6.61 26.68 12.31
C ARG A 221 -7.64 27.09 11.30
N SER A 222 -8.86 27.34 11.80
CA SER A 222 -9.97 27.84 11.00
C SER A 222 -9.55 29.08 10.19
N GLY A 223 -9.96 29.13 8.92
CA GLY A 223 -9.60 30.20 7.97
C GLY A 223 -8.25 30.01 7.28
N ALA A 224 -7.31 29.24 7.81
CA ALA A 224 -6.02 29.01 7.17
C ALA A 224 -6.14 28.20 5.88
N THR A 225 -5.39 28.60 4.85
CA THR A 225 -5.36 27.93 3.54
C THR A 225 -3.92 27.59 3.15
N LEU A 226 -3.56 26.33 3.17
CA LEU A 226 -2.26 25.84 2.71
C LEU A 226 -2.31 25.40 1.25
N GLN A 227 -1.29 25.81 0.47
CA GLN A 227 -1.20 25.51 -0.96
C GLN A 227 0.23 25.12 -1.35
N ALA A 228 0.40 23.90 -1.86
CA ALA A 228 1.62 23.41 -2.50
C ALA A 228 1.27 22.18 -3.34
N PRO A 229 2.12 21.71 -4.28
CA PRO A 229 1.91 20.45 -4.99
C PRO A 229 1.83 19.23 -4.07
N GLU A 230 2.53 19.26 -2.92
CA GLU A 230 2.48 18.24 -1.89
C GLU A 230 2.60 18.88 -0.50
N ILE A 231 1.68 18.54 0.40
CA ILE A 231 1.63 19.03 1.77
C ILE A 231 1.60 17.86 2.73
N LEU A 232 2.59 17.78 3.62
CA LEU A 232 2.76 16.75 4.62
C LEU A 232 2.66 17.38 6.01
N VAL A 233 1.65 17.02 6.78
CA VAL A 233 1.47 17.46 8.17
C VAL A 233 1.78 16.27 9.07
N ALA A 234 2.79 16.40 9.93
CA ALA A 234 3.28 15.29 10.72
C ALA A 234 3.43 15.65 12.20
N ALA A 235 3.01 14.75 13.08
CA ALA A 235 3.16 14.88 14.53
C ALA A 235 3.93 13.70 15.13
N ALA A 236 4.66 13.98 16.20
CA ALA A 236 5.49 12.99 16.87
C ALA A 236 4.65 11.87 17.49
N ALA A 237 5.22 10.69 17.47
CA ALA A 237 4.71 9.56 18.21
C ALA A 237 4.53 9.89 19.71
N GLY A 238 3.38 9.55 20.28
CA GLY A 238 3.03 9.92 21.67
C GLY A 238 2.72 11.40 21.87
N GLY A 239 2.64 12.18 20.79
CA GLY A 239 2.22 13.58 20.82
C GLY A 239 0.72 13.76 21.01
N ALA A 240 0.28 15.04 21.07
CA ALA A 240 -1.14 15.36 21.21
C ALA A 240 -1.94 15.23 19.89
N GLY A 241 -1.26 15.21 18.73
CA GLY A 241 -1.89 14.87 17.48
C GLY A 241 -1.86 15.94 16.39
N ILE A 242 -2.65 15.69 15.33
CA ILE A 242 -2.86 16.59 14.21
C ILE A 242 -4.32 17.04 14.24
N LEU A 243 -4.55 18.34 14.21
CA LEU A 243 -5.88 18.94 14.12
C LEU A 243 -5.97 19.77 12.84
N VAL A 244 -6.98 19.48 12.02
CA VAL A 244 -7.39 20.36 10.92
C VAL A 244 -8.76 20.89 11.28
N GLU A 245 -8.84 22.16 11.68
CA GLU A 245 -10.08 22.75 12.15
C GLU A 245 -11.11 22.94 11.03
N ALA A 246 -12.38 22.91 11.40
CA ALA A 246 -13.45 23.34 10.52
C ALA A 246 -13.15 24.75 9.99
N GLY A 247 -13.30 24.99 8.68
CA GLY A 247 -12.90 26.22 8.01
C GLY A 247 -11.47 26.26 7.48
N ALA A 248 -10.59 25.31 7.88
CA ALA A 248 -9.24 25.21 7.33
C ALA A 248 -9.24 24.52 5.95
N THR A 249 -8.29 24.88 5.11
CA THR A 249 -8.17 24.32 3.75
C THR A 249 -6.73 23.84 3.48
N VAL A 250 -6.58 22.61 3.00
CA VAL A 250 -5.35 22.07 2.45
C VAL A 250 -5.61 21.72 0.99
N ASN A 251 -4.99 22.47 0.06
CA ASN A 251 -5.37 22.46 -1.34
C ASN A 251 -4.16 22.33 -2.27
N THR A 252 -4.13 21.27 -3.06
CA THR A 252 -3.11 21.06 -4.09
C THR A 252 -3.63 21.26 -5.52
N LEU A 253 -4.94 21.50 -5.72
CA LEU A 253 -5.56 21.64 -7.04
C LEU A 253 -5.00 22.78 -7.93
N PRO A 254 -4.51 23.92 -7.39
CA PRO A 254 -3.92 24.96 -8.24
C PRO A 254 -2.67 24.51 -9.00
N TYR A 255 -2.08 23.41 -8.61
CA TYR A 255 -0.84 22.91 -9.20
C TYR A 255 -1.12 21.76 -10.16
N ALA A 256 -0.40 21.75 -11.28
CA ALA A 256 -0.55 20.66 -12.24
C ALA A 256 -0.19 19.30 -11.61
N ARG A 257 -0.95 18.28 -11.95
CA ARG A 257 -0.60 16.91 -11.61
C ARG A 257 0.77 16.58 -12.23
N ALA A 258 1.68 16.04 -11.44
CA ALA A 258 2.95 15.57 -11.99
C ALA A 258 2.65 14.50 -13.05
N GLY A 259 3.11 14.76 -14.27
CA GLY A 259 2.83 13.89 -15.42
C GLY A 259 3.50 12.53 -15.25
N GLY A 260 2.78 11.48 -15.57
CA GLY A 260 3.28 10.13 -15.64
C GLY A 260 2.64 9.17 -14.63
N ASP A 261 2.07 8.13 -15.18
CA ASP A 261 1.39 7.07 -14.40
C ASP A 261 2.37 6.18 -13.68
N ALA A 262 3.50 6.58 -13.36
CA ALA A 262 4.08 5.40 -12.93
C ALA A 262 5.38 5.30 -12.25
N VAL A 263 6.34 5.90 -12.60
CA VAL A 263 7.61 5.22 -12.32
C VAL A 263 8.30 5.73 -11.06
N ASP A 264 7.84 6.85 -10.52
CA ASP A 264 8.52 7.51 -9.39
C ASP A 264 7.70 7.62 -8.08
N THR A 265 6.67 6.81 -7.90
CA THR A 265 6.00 6.75 -6.60
C THR A 265 6.90 6.07 -5.59
N LEU A 266 7.69 6.86 -4.92
CA LEU A 266 8.46 6.39 -3.78
C LEU A 266 7.52 5.93 -2.67
N PRO A 267 7.80 4.80 -2.03
CA PRO A 267 7.08 4.42 -0.83
C PRO A 267 7.40 5.41 0.30
N TYR A 268 6.37 5.87 0.97
CA TYR A 268 6.47 6.72 2.14
C TYR A 268 6.42 5.88 3.40
N GLN A 269 7.49 5.89 4.15
CA GLN A 269 7.53 5.32 5.50
C GLN A 269 7.25 6.41 6.52
N VAL A 270 6.34 6.16 7.45
CA VAL A 270 5.88 7.14 8.43
C VAL A 270 6.25 6.70 9.83
N THR A 271 6.76 7.65 10.64
CA THR A 271 6.94 7.49 12.09
C THR A 271 6.17 8.59 12.79
N GLY A 272 5.24 8.23 13.66
CA GLY A 272 4.25 9.13 14.26
C GLY A 272 2.96 9.20 13.43
N GLY A 273 2.23 10.33 13.49
CA GLY A 273 1.05 10.58 12.67
C GLY A 273 1.38 11.41 11.43
N LEU A 274 0.72 11.10 10.31
CA LEU A 274 0.84 11.83 9.05
C LEU A 274 -0.52 12.08 8.42
N LEU A 275 -0.77 13.32 8.01
CA LEU A 275 -1.75 13.70 7.01
C LEU A 275 -1.01 14.23 5.78
N ALA A 276 -1.21 13.61 4.65
CA ALA A 276 -0.58 13.98 3.38
C ALA A 276 -1.65 14.32 2.34
N VAL A 277 -1.46 15.43 1.63
CA VAL A 277 -2.28 15.86 0.50
C VAL A 277 -1.33 16.15 -0.66
N SER A 278 -1.46 15.45 -1.78
CA SER A 278 -0.47 15.50 -2.86
C SER A 278 -1.12 15.35 -4.23
N ASN A 279 -0.62 16.08 -5.22
CA ASN A 279 -0.99 15.92 -6.63
C ASN A 279 -0.41 14.64 -7.26
N GLN A 280 0.43 13.92 -6.51
CA GLN A 280 1.00 12.66 -6.93
C GLN A 280 0.24 11.50 -6.29
N ARG A 281 0.47 10.30 -6.81
CA ARG A 281 0.05 9.08 -6.15
C ARG A 281 1.00 8.80 -4.98
N LEU A 282 0.46 8.75 -3.77
CA LEU A 282 1.23 8.39 -2.59
C LEU A 282 1.09 6.90 -2.30
N ASN A 283 2.22 6.23 -2.13
CA ASN A 283 2.28 4.86 -1.66
C ASN A 283 2.75 4.86 -0.20
N LEU A 284 1.79 4.82 0.74
CA LEU A 284 2.11 4.76 2.15
C LEU A 284 2.47 3.33 2.56
N ILE A 285 3.69 3.17 3.04
CA ILE A 285 4.05 2.01 3.84
C ILE A 285 3.90 2.44 5.29
N THR A 286 2.97 1.84 5.98
CA THR A 286 2.81 2.03 7.41
C THR A 286 4.08 1.68 8.14
N GLY A 287 4.42 2.52 9.10
CA GLY A 287 5.66 2.43 9.83
C GLY A 287 5.95 1.03 10.30
N THR A 288 7.13 0.58 9.98
CA THR A 288 7.68 -0.63 10.54
C THR A 288 7.85 -0.43 12.02
N THR A 289 7.16 -1.23 12.73
CA THR A 289 7.32 -1.48 14.14
C THR A 289 8.78 -1.76 14.49
N GLY A 290 9.21 -1.17 15.45
CA GLY A 290 10.53 -1.32 16.11
C GLY A 290 10.75 -0.23 17.12
N VAL A 291 10.09 0.89 16.93
CA VAL A 291 10.00 1.94 17.94
C VAL A 291 8.55 2.00 18.36
N ALA A 292 8.27 1.78 19.62
CA ALA A 292 6.96 2.01 20.21
C ALA A 292 6.63 3.50 20.02
N ALA A 293 6.09 3.81 18.86
CA ALA A 293 5.52 5.10 18.58
C ALA A 293 4.20 5.13 19.33
N GLY A 294 4.07 5.95 20.34
CA GLY A 294 2.79 6.14 20.98
C GLY A 294 1.71 6.56 19.99
N PRO A 295 0.43 6.27 20.25
CA PRO A 295 -0.65 6.62 19.34
C PRO A 295 -0.72 8.13 19.12
N VAL A 296 -0.97 8.54 17.89
CA VAL A 296 -1.18 9.94 17.47
C VAL A 296 -2.64 10.10 17.04
N ALA A 297 -3.37 11.01 17.67
CA ALA A 297 -4.73 11.34 17.23
C ALA A 297 -4.69 12.26 16.02
N ILE A 298 -5.52 12.00 15.01
CA ILE A 298 -5.74 12.88 13.86
C ILE A 298 -7.22 13.24 13.84
N ASP A 299 -7.54 14.53 13.93
CA ASP A 299 -8.90 15.06 13.93
C ASP A 299 -9.06 16.05 12.76
N ILE A 300 -9.95 15.73 11.83
CA ILE A 300 -10.23 16.52 10.64
C ILE A 300 -11.67 17.05 10.75
N GLY A 301 -11.79 18.37 10.77
CA GLY A 301 -13.06 19.06 11.00
C GLY A 301 -13.36 19.30 12.48
N GLY A 302 -12.43 18.99 13.39
CA GLY A 302 -12.55 19.38 14.80
C GLY A 302 -12.58 20.88 14.99
N CYS A 303 -12.86 21.32 16.20
CA CYS A 303 -12.83 22.74 16.56
C CYS A 303 -12.36 22.86 17.99
N GLN A 304 -11.39 23.72 18.23
CA GLN A 304 -10.90 23.94 19.59
C GLN A 304 -11.63 25.07 20.30
N ASP A 305 -11.94 26.14 19.59
CA ASP A 305 -12.68 27.29 20.14
C ASP A 305 -13.96 27.52 19.31
N ALA A 306 -13.99 28.50 18.43
CA ALA A 306 -15.09 28.78 17.53
C ALA A 306 -14.62 28.67 16.08
N CYS A 307 -15.22 27.78 15.32
CA CYS A 307 -14.87 27.54 13.93
C CYS A 307 -16.10 27.71 13.03
N GLU A 308 -15.91 28.29 11.87
CA GLU A 308 -16.95 28.42 10.87
C GLU A 308 -16.55 27.70 9.59
N GLY A 309 -17.52 27.06 8.93
CA GLY A 309 -17.31 26.37 7.67
C GLY A 309 -16.89 24.92 7.81
N GLN A 310 -16.24 24.40 6.77
CA GLN A 310 -15.80 23.00 6.70
C GLN A 310 -14.28 22.92 6.54
N ALA A 311 -13.67 21.95 7.20
CA ALA A 311 -12.32 21.54 6.86
C ALA A 311 -12.30 20.96 5.44
N ARG A 312 -11.40 21.43 4.58
CA ARG A 312 -11.34 21.02 3.18
C ARG A 312 -9.98 20.45 2.83
N LEU A 313 -9.95 19.20 2.40
CA LEU A 313 -8.76 18.53 1.89
C LEU A 313 -8.99 18.21 0.41
N VAL A 314 -8.27 18.86 -0.50
CA VAL A 314 -8.54 18.71 -1.94
C VAL A 314 -7.26 18.53 -2.76
N SER A 315 -7.29 17.51 -3.63
CA SER A 315 -6.17 17.12 -4.48
C SER A 315 -6.64 16.48 -5.78
N ASP A 316 -5.88 16.63 -6.85
CA ASP A 316 -6.05 15.80 -8.09
C ASP A 316 -5.29 14.46 -8.02
N GLY A 317 -4.52 14.22 -6.99
CA GLY A 317 -3.75 12.99 -6.79
C GLY A 317 -4.23 12.15 -5.63
N SER A 318 -3.59 12.33 -4.47
CA SER A 318 -3.83 11.50 -3.28
C SER A 318 -4.05 12.33 -2.02
N ILE A 319 -4.94 11.86 -1.17
CA ILE A 319 -4.98 12.19 0.25
C ILE A 319 -4.64 10.92 1.02
N ALA A 320 -3.75 11.03 2.00
CA ALA A 320 -3.35 9.88 2.77
C ALA A 320 -3.20 10.21 4.26
N VAL A 321 -3.68 9.31 5.10
CA VAL A 321 -3.60 9.41 6.55
C VAL A 321 -2.95 8.17 7.10
N ALA A 322 -1.96 8.33 7.98
CA ALA A 322 -1.32 7.22 8.67
C ALA A 322 -1.13 7.55 10.15
N THR A 323 -1.61 6.67 11.03
CA THR A 323 -1.39 6.75 12.47
C THR A 323 -1.69 5.42 13.15
N ASP A 324 -1.01 5.13 14.25
CA ASP A 324 -1.35 4.02 15.15
C ASP A 324 -2.39 4.43 16.22
N GLY A 325 -2.79 5.70 16.24
CA GLY A 325 -3.80 6.24 17.14
C GLY A 325 -5.21 6.23 16.55
N THR A 326 -5.93 7.32 16.78
CA THR A 326 -7.31 7.49 16.32
C THR A 326 -7.38 8.45 15.14
N LEU A 327 -8.25 8.17 14.19
CA LEU A 327 -8.65 9.10 13.14
C LEU A 327 -10.12 9.45 13.32
N GLN A 328 -10.41 10.74 13.42
CA GLN A 328 -11.76 11.27 13.42
C GLN A 328 -11.96 12.14 12.17
N LEU A 329 -12.88 11.73 11.31
CA LEU A 329 -13.36 12.51 10.19
C LEU A 329 -14.74 13.04 10.57
N ARG A 330 -14.82 14.34 10.89
CA ARG A 330 -16.04 14.99 11.38
C ARG A 330 -17.00 15.29 10.23
N ASP A 331 -18.28 15.52 10.56
CA ASP A 331 -19.29 15.96 9.58
C ASP A 331 -18.96 17.33 8.97
N SER A 332 -18.17 18.14 9.68
CA SER A 332 -17.58 19.41 9.23
C SER A 332 -16.33 19.24 8.35
N ALA A 333 -15.96 18.02 7.96
CA ALA A 333 -14.87 17.76 7.03
C ALA A 333 -15.41 17.44 5.64
N SER A 334 -14.76 18.00 4.61
CA SER A 334 -14.98 17.64 3.23
C SER A 334 -13.64 17.32 2.55
N TYR A 335 -13.63 16.36 1.66
CA TYR A 335 -12.43 16.02 0.91
C TYR A 335 -12.76 15.62 -0.53
N GLY A 336 -11.80 15.79 -1.42
CA GLY A 336 -11.91 15.35 -2.78
C GLY A 336 -10.54 14.97 -3.34
N THR A 337 -10.43 13.75 -3.86
CA THR A 337 -9.19 13.20 -4.41
C THR A 337 -9.46 11.96 -5.25
N ARG A 338 -8.55 11.62 -6.18
CA ARG A 338 -8.64 10.33 -6.90
C ARG A 338 -8.30 9.15 -6.02
N GLN A 339 -7.37 9.34 -5.08
CA GLN A 339 -6.90 8.25 -4.24
C GLN A 339 -6.96 8.67 -2.77
N LEU A 340 -7.64 7.87 -1.97
CA LEU A 340 -7.66 8.02 -0.51
C LEU A 340 -6.97 6.83 0.13
N GLY A 341 -5.94 7.08 0.90
CA GLY A 341 -5.24 6.09 1.70
C GLY A 341 -5.48 6.33 3.19
N VAL A 342 -5.94 5.32 3.90
CA VAL A 342 -6.10 5.35 5.36
C VAL A 342 -5.36 4.16 5.95
N SER A 343 -4.36 4.44 6.77
CA SER A 343 -3.51 3.43 7.40
C SER A 343 -3.53 3.59 8.91
N MET A 344 -4.06 2.59 9.60
CA MET A 344 -4.36 2.61 11.02
C MET A 344 -3.92 1.33 11.71
N ALA A 345 -3.89 1.34 13.05
CA ALA A 345 -3.75 0.10 13.82
C ALA A 345 -4.95 -0.82 13.59
N ALA A 346 -6.18 -0.30 13.73
CA ALA A 346 -7.40 -1.03 13.47
C ALA A 346 -8.42 -0.18 12.72
N LEU A 347 -9.32 -0.86 11.99
CA LEU A 347 -10.51 -0.27 11.38
C LEU A 347 -11.76 -0.89 12.01
N ASN A 348 -12.59 -0.07 12.63
CA ASN A 348 -13.82 -0.49 13.30
C ASN A 348 -15.01 -0.09 12.44
N LEU A 349 -15.69 -1.07 11.85
CA LEU A 349 -16.82 -0.91 10.97
C LEU A 349 -18.10 -1.39 11.67
N GLY A 350 -19.20 -0.66 11.55
CA GLY A 350 -20.44 -1.15 12.16
C GLY A 350 -21.61 -0.17 12.12
N SER A 351 -22.75 -0.59 12.65
CA SER A 351 -23.86 0.31 12.90
C SER A 351 -23.48 1.32 14.00
N ALA A 352 -24.10 2.49 13.98
CA ALA A 352 -23.82 3.52 14.99
C ALA A 352 -24.12 3.01 16.41
N GLU A 353 -25.18 2.22 16.56
CA GLU A 353 -25.62 1.63 17.83
C GLU A 353 -24.62 0.59 18.35
N ALA A 354 -24.18 -0.35 17.48
CA ALA A 354 -23.23 -1.39 17.86
C ALA A 354 -21.87 -0.78 18.24
N ILE A 355 -21.39 0.19 17.47
CA ILE A 355 -20.15 0.92 17.77
C ILE A 355 -20.26 1.67 19.11
N ALA A 356 -21.37 2.36 19.35
CA ALA A 356 -21.60 3.10 20.60
C ALA A 356 -21.64 2.14 21.81
N GLN A 357 -22.23 0.97 21.65
CA GLN A 357 -22.28 -0.05 22.71
C GLN A 357 -20.87 -0.56 23.06
N GLU A 358 -20.06 -0.90 22.06
CA GLU A 358 -18.69 -1.38 22.29
C GLU A 358 -17.77 -0.27 22.85
N ALA A 359 -17.98 0.99 22.40
CA ALA A 359 -17.27 2.13 22.95
C ALA A 359 -17.62 2.36 24.43
N ALA A 360 -18.90 2.24 24.81
CA ALA A 360 -19.36 2.36 26.18
C ALA A 360 -18.83 1.23 27.08
N ALA A 361 -18.63 0.04 26.51
CA ALA A 361 -18.01 -1.10 27.19
C ALA A 361 -16.48 -0.98 27.30
N GLY A 362 -15.86 0.02 26.67
CA GLY A 362 -14.40 0.17 26.60
C GLY A 362 -13.72 -0.92 25.77
N ALA A 363 -14.48 -1.61 24.92
CA ALA A 363 -14.02 -2.74 24.12
C ALA A 363 -13.64 -2.36 22.68
N LEU A 364 -13.85 -1.11 22.27
CA LEU A 364 -13.56 -0.66 20.91
C LEU A 364 -12.05 -0.47 20.72
N PRO A 365 -11.43 -1.18 19.75
CA PRO A 365 -10.01 -1.02 19.47
C PRO A 365 -9.63 0.40 19.05
N ALA A 366 -8.44 0.84 19.43
CA ALA A 366 -7.89 2.10 18.96
C ALA A 366 -7.69 2.06 17.44
N GLY A 367 -8.15 3.09 16.74
CA GLY A 367 -8.10 3.14 15.29
C GLY A 367 -9.16 4.08 14.72
N MET A 368 -9.51 3.86 13.46
CA MET A 368 -10.60 4.60 12.83
C MET A 368 -11.92 3.86 13.02
N THR A 369 -12.93 4.61 13.46
CA THR A 369 -14.29 4.10 13.58
C THR A 369 -15.13 4.63 12.43
N MET A 370 -15.76 3.75 11.68
CA MET A 370 -16.58 4.06 10.52
C MET A 370 -17.96 3.42 10.65
N ASN A 371 -18.95 4.24 10.89
CA ASN A 371 -20.35 3.85 10.72
C ASN A 371 -20.78 4.04 9.25
N GLN A 372 -22.01 3.68 8.93
CA GLN A 372 -22.54 3.77 7.58
C GLN A 372 -22.49 5.20 7.00
N THR A 373 -22.68 6.22 7.83
CA THR A 373 -22.61 7.63 7.40
C THR A 373 -21.18 8.00 6.99
N VAL A 374 -20.18 7.66 7.82
CA VAL A 374 -18.77 7.91 7.52
C VAL A 374 -18.31 7.14 6.27
N LEU A 375 -18.76 5.89 6.11
CA LEU A 375 -18.50 5.12 4.90
C LEU A 375 -19.08 5.79 3.65
N HIS A 376 -20.32 6.24 3.70
CA HIS A 376 -20.93 6.97 2.59
C HIS A 376 -20.21 8.29 2.28
N GLN A 377 -19.77 9.03 3.30
CA GLN A 377 -18.98 10.24 3.11
C GLN A 377 -17.63 9.91 2.43
N LEU A 378 -16.94 8.86 2.89
CA LEU A 378 -15.69 8.41 2.29
C LEU A 378 -15.86 8.04 0.81
N LEU A 379 -16.93 7.33 0.46
CA LEU A 379 -17.16 6.85 -0.90
C LEU A 379 -17.59 7.95 -1.87
N ARG A 380 -18.35 8.92 -1.42
CA ARG A 380 -18.88 9.98 -2.30
C ARG A 380 -17.85 11.03 -2.67
N GLY A 381 -16.90 11.35 -1.80
CA GLY A 381 -16.05 12.51 -1.95
C GLY A 381 -16.86 13.80 -2.07
N ASN A 382 -16.21 14.93 -2.18
CA ASN A 382 -16.92 16.20 -2.39
C ASN A 382 -16.62 16.79 -3.78
N VAL A 383 -17.36 16.35 -4.79
CA VAL A 383 -17.22 16.82 -6.18
C VAL A 383 -17.50 18.33 -6.31
N ALA A 384 -18.27 18.93 -5.38
CA ALA A 384 -18.57 20.35 -5.37
C ALA A 384 -17.34 21.26 -5.18
N THR A 385 -16.20 20.69 -4.76
CA THR A 385 -14.93 21.45 -4.60
C THR A 385 -14.11 21.58 -5.89
N GLY A 386 -14.55 20.99 -6.99
CA GLY A 386 -13.76 20.87 -8.23
C GLY A 386 -12.71 19.77 -8.18
N ALA A 387 -12.65 18.98 -7.12
CA ALA A 387 -11.80 17.81 -7.00
C ALA A 387 -12.36 16.62 -7.80
N PRO A 388 -11.51 15.72 -8.28
CA PRO A 388 -11.97 14.52 -8.96
C PRO A 388 -12.74 13.58 -8.04
N ALA A 389 -13.56 12.72 -8.63
CA ALA A 389 -14.21 11.62 -7.91
C ALA A 389 -13.17 10.60 -7.43
N LEU A 390 -13.48 9.93 -6.32
CA LEU A 390 -12.63 8.88 -5.76
C LEU A 390 -12.60 7.67 -6.70
N ASP A 391 -11.41 7.30 -7.13
CA ASP A 391 -11.14 6.14 -8.00
C ASP A 391 -10.58 4.94 -7.23
N THR A 392 -9.68 5.21 -6.27
CA THR A 392 -9.03 4.17 -5.47
C THR A 392 -9.13 4.51 -3.98
N LEU A 393 -9.64 3.56 -3.21
CA LEU A 393 -9.62 3.58 -1.75
C LEU A 393 -8.67 2.50 -1.22
N CYS A 394 -7.70 2.92 -0.41
CA CYS A 394 -6.75 2.04 0.23
C CYS A 394 -6.99 2.07 1.74
N LEU A 395 -7.54 0.99 2.27
CA LEU A 395 -7.78 0.81 3.70
C LEU A 395 -6.76 -0.19 4.27
N VAL A 396 -5.90 0.29 5.15
CA VAL A 396 -4.87 -0.53 5.76
C VAL A 396 -5.10 -0.59 7.26
N ALA A 397 -5.32 -1.81 7.76
CA ALA A 397 -5.40 -2.12 9.18
C ALA A 397 -4.22 -3.02 9.54
N ARG A 398 -3.24 -2.49 10.30
CA ARG A 398 -2.08 -3.28 10.70
C ARG A 398 -2.48 -4.50 11.52
N ASP A 399 -3.42 -4.34 12.45
CA ASP A 399 -3.85 -5.37 13.36
C ASP A 399 -5.09 -6.10 12.82
N SER A 400 -6.21 -5.40 12.66
CA SER A 400 -7.45 -6.01 12.18
C SER A 400 -8.47 -5.01 11.64
N VAL A 401 -9.37 -5.52 10.81
CA VAL A 401 -10.67 -4.91 10.52
C VAL A 401 -11.71 -5.57 11.42
N ASN A 402 -12.40 -4.79 12.23
CA ASN A 402 -13.41 -5.24 13.16
C ASN A 402 -14.79 -4.85 12.68
N VAL A 403 -15.71 -5.79 12.62
CA VAL A 403 -17.07 -5.59 12.12
C VAL A 403 -18.08 -5.80 13.24
N PHE A 404 -18.79 -4.76 13.60
CA PHE A 404 -19.79 -4.72 14.67
C PHE A 404 -21.19 -4.59 14.09
N GLY A 405 -21.94 -5.70 14.04
CA GLY A 405 -23.26 -5.73 13.43
C GLY A 405 -23.22 -5.70 11.89
N SER A 406 -24.29 -5.16 11.29
CA SER A 406 -24.41 -5.08 9.83
C SER A 406 -23.74 -3.83 9.27
N VAL A 407 -23.04 -3.99 8.13
CA VAL A 407 -22.33 -2.92 7.42
C VAL A 407 -22.49 -3.12 5.92
N ASP A 408 -22.71 -2.05 5.17
CA ASP A 408 -22.81 -2.08 3.72
C ASP A 408 -21.83 -1.07 3.10
N LEU A 409 -20.71 -1.56 2.60
CA LEU A 409 -19.77 -0.79 1.80
C LEU A 409 -20.13 -1.01 0.33
N ASP A 410 -21.14 -0.28 -0.16
CA ASP A 410 -21.53 -0.28 -1.57
C ASP A 410 -20.97 0.95 -2.28
N ALA A 411 -19.96 0.71 -3.11
CA ALA A 411 -19.32 1.75 -3.92
C ALA A 411 -20.01 2.01 -5.26
N ARG A 412 -21.13 1.36 -5.53
CA ARG A 412 -21.86 1.50 -6.79
C ARG A 412 -22.81 2.69 -6.74
N ASP A 413 -22.96 3.35 -7.87
CA ASP A 413 -24.01 4.35 -8.06
C ASP A 413 -25.39 3.66 -8.08
N SER A 414 -26.32 4.13 -7.25
CA SER A 414 -27.65 3.54 -7.13
C SER A 414 -28.49 3.62 -8.42
N ALA A 415 -28.18 4.55 -9.33
CA ALA A 415 -28.90 4.74 -10.58
C ALA A 415 -28.33 3.92 -11.74
N THR A 416 -27.00 3.76 -11.78
CA THR A 416 -26.31 3.09 -12.90
C THR A 416 -25.77 1.71 -12.53
N GLY A 417 -25.69 1.38 -11.25
CA GLY A 417 -25.03 0.17 -10.74
C GLY A 417 -23.50 0.15 -10.96
N VAL A 418 -22.96 1.24 -11.52
CA VAL A 418 -21.52 1.41 -11.76
C VAL A 418 -20.97 2.31 -10.68
N GLY A 419 -19.97 1.85 -9.93
CA GLY A 419 -19.35 2.63 -8.86
C GLY A 419 -18.41 3.70 -9.37
N SER A 420 -18.33 4.82 -8.66
CA SER A 420 -17.24 5.79 -8.83
C SER A 420 -15.91 5.20 -8.35
N LEU A 421 -15.94 4.37 -7.32
CA LEU A 421 -14.78 3.66 -6.80
C LEU A 421 -14.49 2.42 -7.65
N ARG A 422 -13.37 2.45 -8.38
CA ARG A 422 -12.93 1.31 -9.19
C ARG A 422 -12.21 0.27 -8.35
N THR A 423 -11.32 0.72 -7.48
CA THR A 423 -10.43 -0.19 -6.75
C THR A 423 -10.51 0.04 -5.26
N LEU A 424 -10.80 -1.01 -4.52
CA LEU A 424 -10.57 -1.10 -3.08
C LEU A 424 -9.33 -1.96 -2.83
N VAL A 425 -8.36 -1.41 -2.13
CA VAL A 425 -7.22 -2.15 -1.58
C VAL A 425 -7.46 -2.33 -0.10
N LEU A 426 -7.55 -3.58 0.34
CA LEU A 426 -7.72 -3.94 1.74
C LEU A 426 -6.43 -4.57 2.27
N GLY A 427 -5.63 -3.76 2.95
CA GLY A 427 -4.40 -4.20 3.61
C GLY A 427 -4.70 -4.65 5.04
N ALA A 428 -5.23 -5.84 5.21
CA ALA A 428 -5.58 -6.37 6.53
C ALA A 428 -5.19 -7.84 6.65
N GLN A 429 -4.46 -8.17 7.70
CA GLN A 429 -4.13 -9.57 8.01
C GLN A 429 -5.29 -10.32 8.66
N ALA A 430 -6.21 -9.61 9.34
CA ALA A 430 -7.35 -10.20 10.00
C ALA A 430 -8.63 -9.37 9.79
N ILE A 431 -9.76 -10.06 9.63
CA ILE A 431 -11.10 -9.49 9.69
C ILE A 431 -11.85 -10.24 10.79
N HIS A 432 -12.30 -9.50 11.81
CA HIS A 432 -13.03 -10.08 12.95
C HIS A 432 -14.49 -9.61 12.93
N GLY A 433 -15.43 -10.54 13.02
CA GLY A 433 -16.85 -10.28 13.11
C GLY A 433 -17.36 -10.41 14.54
N TYR A 434 -18.15 -9.43 14.96
CA TYR A 434 -18.78 -9.39 16.29
C TYR A 434 -20.29 -9.24 16.20
N GLY A 435 -20.86 -9.44 15.01
CA GLY A 435 -22.29 -9.39 14.75
C GLY A 435 -23.01 -10.70 15.11
N ASN A 436 -24.33 -10.63 15.17
CA ASN A 436 -25.20 -11.79 15.39
C ASN A 436 -25.46 -12.54 14.07
N ALA A 437 -26.11 -13.72 14.14
CA ALA A 437 -26.42 -14.57 12.97
C ALA A 437 -27.24 -13.85 11.86
N SER A 438 -28.02 -12.84 12.21
CA SER A 438 -28.77 -12.02 11.25
C SER A 438 -27.94 -10.90 10.60
N ASP A 439 -26.74 -10.62 11.12
CA ASP A 439 -25.93 -9.52 10.65
C ASP A 439 -25.14 -9.87 9.39
N ARG A 440 -25.06 -8.91 8.49
CA ARG A 440 -24.34 -9.02 7.24
C ARG A 440 -23.38 -7.85 7.04
N ALA A 441 -22.12 -8.18 6.86
CA ALA A 441 -21.14 -7.23 6.35
C ALA A 441 -21.00 -7.45 4.84
N ARG A 442 -21.26 -6.40 4.04
CA ARG A 442 -21.20 -6.48 2.57
C ARG A 442 -20.17 -5.49 2.03
N ILE A 443 -19.35 -5.96 1.10
CA ILE A 443 -18.41 -5.14 0.34
C ILE A 443 -18.72 -5.33 -1.15
N LEU A 444 -19.16 -4.26 -1.82
CA LEU A 444 -19.49 -4.27 -3.24
C LEU A 444 -18.64 -3.22 -3.96
N VAL A 445 -17.69 -3.69 -4.78
CA VAL A 445 -16.76 -2.83 -5.51
C VAL A 445 -16.38 -3.51 -6.82
N ASP A 446 -15.94 -2.73 -7.83
CA ASP A 446 -15.53 -3.31 -9.12
C ASP A 446 -14.30 -4.22 -8.97
N THR A 447 -13.23 -3.72 -8.38
CA THR A 447 -12.00 -4.48 -8.15
C THR A 447 -11.60 -4.44 -6.68
N LEU A 448 -11.41 -5.60 -6.08
CA LEU A 448 -10.84 -5.73 -4.74
C LEU A 448 -9.47 -6.40 -4.80
N VAL A 449 -8.49 -5.77 -4.17
CA VAL A 449 -7.20 -6.38 -3.84
C VAL A 449 -7.12 -6.55 -2.32
N TRP A 450 -7.09 -7.78 -1.85
CA TRP A 450 -6.91 -8.07 -0.44
C TRP A 450 -5.46 -8.47 -0.16
N ASP A 451 -4.70 -7.53 0.40
CA ASP A 451 -3.24 -7.62 0.55
C ASP A 451 -2.81 -8.30 1.87
N GLY A 452 -3.62 -8.91 2.63
CA GLY A 452 -3.19 -9.67 3.82
C GLY A 452 -2.22 -8.90 4.75
N ALA A 453 -1.29 -9.62 5.36
CA ALA A 453 -0.29 -9.04 6.25
C ALA A 453 0.71 -8.14 5.52
N LEU A 454 0.92 -6.94 6.02
CA LEU A 454 1.95 -6.04 5.51
C LEU A 454 3.35 -6.55 5.93
N ALA A 455 4.27 -6.59 4.97
CA ALA A 455 5.65 -7.04 5.18
C ALA A 455 6.45 -6.22 6.23
N ALA A 456 5.89 -5.11 6.68
CA ALA A 456 6.50 -4.17 7.61
C ALA A 456 6.64 -4.69 9.05
N THR A 457 6.05 -5.81 9.39
CA THR A 457 6.09 -6.36 10.75
C THR A 457 7.16 -7.42 10.98
N GLN A 458 7.97 -7.74 9.96
CA GLN A 458 9.11 -8.63 10.17
C GLN A 458 10.34 -7.85 10.62
N ALA A 459 10.83 -8.16 11.81
CA ALA A 459 12.16 -7.73 12.21
C ALA A 459 13.17 -8.26 11.17
N ALA A 460 14.04 -7.39 10.68
CA ALA A 460 15.06 -7.77 9.70
C ALA A 460 15.84 -9.00 10.21
N GLY A 461 15.73 -10.12 9.50
CA GLY A 461 16.41 -11.37 9.82
C GLY A 461 15.55 -12.48 10.48
N SER A 462 14.26 -12.28 10.67
CA SER A 462 13.36 -13.33 11.17
C SER A 462 12.50 -13.91 10.04
N ASN A 463 12.66 -15.20 9.79
CA ASN A 463 11.78 -15.97 8.89
C ASN A 463 10.50 -16.48 9.60
N ALA A 464 10.22 -15.97 10.81
CA ALA A 464 9.03 -16.38 11.53
C ALA A 464 7.78 -15.75 10.89
N ALA A 465 6.79 -16.56 10.58
CA ALA A 465 5.48 -16.07 10.17
C ALA A 465 4.92 -15.16 11.28
N VAL A 466 4.46 -13.97 10.91
CA VAL A 466 3.76 -13.10 11.85
C VAL A 466 2.46 -13.81 12.23
N PRO A 467 2.21 -14.08 13.52
CA PRO A 467 0.95 -14.68 13.91
C PRO A 467 -0.20 -13.72 13.54
N PRO A 468 -1.37 -14.23 13.17
CA PRO A 468 -2.55 -13.41 12.95
C PRO A 468 -2.84 -12.57 14.18
N ALA A 469 -3.35 -11.35 13.98
CA ALA A 469 -3.78 -10.50 15.08
C ALA A 469 -4.81 -11.23 15.93
N GLU A 470 -4.65 -11.19 17.24
CA GLU A 470 -5.65 -11.74 18.14
C GLU A 470 -6.92 -10.89 18.13
N PRO A 471 -8.12 -11.49 18.18
CA PRO A 471 -9.33 -10.72 18.36
C PRO A 471 -9.26 -9.95 19.69
N MET A 472 -9.57 -8.66 19.64
CA MET A 472 -9.47 -7.77 20.80
C MET A 472 -10.67 -7.88 21.75
N VAL A 473 -11.68 -8.63 21.36
CA VAL A 473 -12.89 -8.92 22.14
C VAL A 473 -13.01 -10.43 22.28
N ASP A 474 -13.24 -10.90 23.49
CA ASP A 474 -13.32 -12.36 23.78
C ASP A 474 -14.51 -13.06 23.08
N ARG A 475 -15.49 -12.30 22.62
CA ARG A 475 -16.70 -12.84 21.99
C ARG A 475 -16.71 -12.61 20.49
N LEU A 476 -16.40 -13.66 19.74
CA LEU A 476 -16.61 -13.70 18.29
C LEU A 476 -18.10 -13.86 17.95
N GLY A 477 -18.50 -13.27 16.82
CA GLY A 477 -19.86 -13.34 16.31
C GLY A 477 -20.16 -14.58 15.46
N ASP A 478 -21.32 -14.55 14.80
CA ASP A 478 -21.81 -15.58 13.89
C ASP A 478 -22.52 -15.01 12.63
N GLY A 479 -22.29 -13.74 12.33
CA GLY A 479 -22.77 -13.07 11.12
C GLY A 479 -22.21 -13.62 9.82
N GLN A 480 -22.42 -12.90 8.73
CA GLN A 480 -21.89 -13.26 7.39
C GLN A 480 -21.07 -12.14 6.80
N LEU A 481 -20.01 -12.48 6.07
CA LEU A 481 -19.21 -11.53 5.30
C LEU A 481 -19.36 -11.84 3.81
N ASP A 482 -19.95 -10.90 3.08
CA ASP A 482 -20.20 -10.98 1.65
C ASP A 482 -19.30 -9.99 0.90
N ILE A 483 -18.46 -10.47 0.02
CA ILE A 483 -17.61 -9.65 -0.87
C ILE A 483 -18.04 -9.91 -2.30
N VAL A 484 -18.51 -8.88 -3.00
CA VAL A 484 -18.98 -8.98 -4.39
C VAL A 484 -18.21 -8.00 -5.27
N THR A 485 -17.55 -8.54 -6.28
CA THR A 485 -16.65 -7.78 -7.16
C THR A 485 -16.82 -8.22 -8.61
N ARG A 486 -16.22 -7.47 -9.54
CA ARG A 486 -15.94 -7.98 -10.87
C ARG A 486 -14.65 -8.81 -10.87
N THR A 487 -13.59 -8.29 -10.24
CA THR A 487 -12.30 -8.99 -10.08
C THR A 487 -11.87 -8.96 -8.62
N LEU A 488 -11.49 -10.12 -8.09
CA LEU A 488 -10.96 -10.27 -6.74
C LEU A 488 -9.53 -10.80 -6.80
N THR A 489 -8.60 -10.08 -6.19
CA THR A 489 -7.21 -10.53 -6.03
C THR A 489 -6.91 -10.79 -4.57
N LEU A 490 -6.54 -12.02 -4.24
CA LEU A 490 -5.91 -12.36 -2.96
C LEU A 490 -4.39 -12.28 -3.15
N GLY A 491 -3.81 -11.16 -2.75
CA GLY A 491 -2.41 -10.93 -3.07
C GLY A 491 -1.96 -9.56 -2.65
N ARG A 492 -0.87 -9.12 -3.25
CA ARG A 492 -0.30 -7.82 -2.95
C ARG A 492 -0.90 -6.73 -3.82
N ALA A 493 -1.07 -5.58 -3.23
CA ALA A 493 -1.44 -4.40 -3.99
C ALA A 493 -0.38 -4.12 -5.07
N PRO A 494 -0.79 -3.69 -6.26
CA PRO A 494 0.14 -3.42 -7.37
C PRO A 494 1.20 -2.37 -7.04
N TYR A 495 1.07 -1.69 -5.91
CA TYR A 495 1.97 -0.65 -5.42
C TYR A 495 2.84 -1.09 -4.24
N SER A 496 2.56 -2.24 -3.63
CA SER A 496 3.43 -2.79 -2.61
C SER A 496 4.64 -3.43 -3.30
N ARG A 497 5.84 -2.88 -3.12
CA ARG A 497 7.06 -3.55 -3.59
C ARG A 497 7.23 -4.84 -2.81
N PRO A 498 7.25 -5.99 -3.44
CA PRO A 498 7.50 -7.23 -2.75
C PRO A 498 8.97 -7.30 -2.31
N SER A 499 9.23 -7.46 -1.04
CA SER A 499 10.29 -8.38 -0.67
C SER A 499 9.73 -9.77 -1.04
N SER A 500 10.33 -10.44 -1.98
CA SER A 500 9.79 -11.58 -2.72
C SER A 500 9.46 -12.83 -1.90
N GLU A 501 9.56 -12.80 -0.58
CA GLU A 501 9.54 -13.98 0.27
C GLU A 501 8.53 -13.94 1.43
N VAL A 502 7.87 -12.81 1.68
CA VAL A 502 6.93 -12.72 2.81
C VAL A 502 5.57 -13.22 2.40
N ALA A 503 5.10 -14.27 3.09
CA ALA A 503 3.76 -14.80 2.90
C ALA A 503 2.70 -13.76 3.32
N ALA A 504 1.69 -13.53 2.48
CA ALA A 504 0.54 -12.69 2.77
C ALA A 504 -0.57 -13.55 3.38
N ASN A 505 -0.61 -13.62 4.72
CA ASN A 505 -1.61 -14.41 5.43
C ASN A 505 -2.86 -13.56 5.72
N ARG A 506 -4.02 -14.20 5.63
CA ARG A 506 -5.34 -13.59 5.88
C ARG A 506 -6.13 -14.50 6.80
N GLN A 507 -6.73 -13.90 7.81
CA GLN A 507 -7.60 -14.62 8.74
C GLN A 507 -8.97 -13.94 8.79
N VAL A 508 -10.02 -14.71 8.77
CA VAL A 508 -11.40 -14.27 9.01
C VAL A 508 -11.94 -15.07 10.21
N LEU A 509 -12.37 -14.36 11.23
CA LEU A 509 -12.93 -14.95 12.46
C LEU A 509 -14.28 -14.31 12.80
N GLY A 510 -15.17 -15.09 13.41
CA GLY A 510 -16.44 -14.57 13.91
C GLY A 510 -17.52 -14.41 12.85
N PHE A 511 -17.41 -15.17 11.75
CA PHE A 511 -18.43 -15.25 10.72
C PHE A 511 -18.81 -16.71 10.48
N SER A 512 -20.11 -16.98 10.40
CA SER A 512 -20.64 -18.30 10.04
C SER A 512 -20.39 -18.63 8.57
N ALA A 513 -20.31 -17.60 7.71
CA ALA A 513 -20.01 -17.75 6.30
C ALA A 513 -19.18 -16.56 5.76
N LEU A 514 -18.20 -16.91 4.92
CA LEU A 514 -17.46 -15.99 4.07
C LEU A 514 -17.83 -16.27 2.62
N ASN A 515 -18.49 -15.30 1.97
CA ASN A 515 -18.93 -15.40 0.58
C ASN A 515 -18.08 -14.47 -0.28
N LEU A 516 -17.32 -15.02 -1.22
CA LEU A 516 -16.45 -14.30 -2.14
C LEU A 516 -17.01 -14.41 -3.56
N GLY A 517 -17.56 -13.33 -4.09
CA GLY A 517 -18.09 -13.26 -5.46
C GLY A 517 -17.18 -12.45 -6.37
N ALA A 518 -16.79 -13.03 -7.52
CA ALA A 518 -16.06 -12.34 -8.58
C ALA A 518 -16.67 -12.70 -9.93
N SER A 519 -17.38 -11.74 -10.55
CA SER A 519 -18.14 -12.01 -11.77
C SER A 519 -17.28 -12.31 -13.01
N GLU A 520 -16.01 -11.93 -13.00
CA GLU A 520 -15.07 -12.19 -14.09
C GLU A 520 -14.01 -13.22 -13.69
N GLN A 521 -13.26 -12.94 -12.63
CA GLN A 521 -12.24 -13.87 -12.13
C GLN A 521 -11.82 -13.58 -10.70
N MET A 522 -11.32 -14.63 -10.05
CA MET A 522 -10.58 -14.55 -8.80
C MET A 522 -9.14 -15.00 -9.02
N VAL A 523 -8.19 -14.16 -8.59
CA VAL A 523 -6.75 -14.40 -8.77
C VAL A 523 -6.08 -14.45 -7.41
N PHE A 524 -5.17 -15.38 -7.18
CA PHE A 524 -4.25 -15.29 -6.06
C PHE A 524 -2.83 -15.01 -6.52
N SER A 525 -2.18 -14.09 -5.84
CA SER A 525 -0.81 -13.68 -6.14
C SER A 525 0.07 -13.81 -4.90
N ALA A 526 1.37 -14.05 -5.11
CA ALA A 526 2.34 -14.32 -4.05
C ALA A 526 2.02 -15.61 -3.24
N LYS A 527 2.70 -15.79 -2.10
CA LYS A 527 2.47 -16.90 -1.15
C LYS A 527 1.61 -16.41 0.00
N GLY A 528 0.73 -17.27 0.51
CA GLY A 528 -0.05 -16.91 1.69
C GLY A 528 -1.19 -17.88 2.01
N THR A 529 -1.98 -17.50 3.00
CA THR A 529 -3.15 -18.25 3.45
C THR A 529 -4.41 -17.39 3.41
N LEU A 530 -5.57 -18.06 3.37
CA LEU A 530 -6.87 -17.55 3.74
C LEU A 530 -7.51 -18.54 4.72
N ASP A 531 -7.48 -18.17 5.98
CA ASP A 531 -7.98 -18.99 7.09
C ASP A 531 -9.32 -18.40 7.57
N ALA A 532 -10.43 -19.10 7.32
CA ALA A 532 -11.77 -18.62 7.64
C ALA A 532 -12.46 -19.54 8.64
N TYR A 533 -12.67 -19.03 9.85
CA TYR A 533 -13.29 -19.78 10.95
C TYR A 533 -14.32 -18.92 11.68
N GLN A 534 -15.31 -19.57 12.27
CA GLN A 534 -16.29 -18.88 13.09
C GLN A 534 -15.79 -18.69 14.53
N GLN A 535 -15.20 -19.70 15.12
CA GLN A 535 -14.82 -19.72 16.54
C GLN A 535 -13.34 -20.01 16.72
N ARG A 536 -12.75 -19.40 17.74
CA ARG A 536 -11.45 -19.71 18.28
C ARG A 536 -11.62 -20.42 19.62
N GLY A 537 -11.14 -21.64 19.72
CA GLY A 537 -11.20 -22.48 20.91
C GLY A 537 -9.95 -22.35 21.79
N GLU A 538 -9.54 -23.43 22.42
CA GLU A 538 -8.40 -23.49 23.32
C GLU A 538 -7.06 -23.36 22.58
N TYR A 539 -6.09 -22.80 23.29
CA TYR A 539 -4.69 -22.84 22.85
C TYR A 539 -4.03 -24.13 23.37
N LEU A 540 -3.58 -24.97 22.47
CA LEU A 540 -2.82 -26.18 22.79
C LEU A 540 -1.34 -25.94 22.50
N ALA A 541 -0.47 -26.25 23.47
CA ALA A 541 0.95 -25.93 23.38
C ALA A 541 1.67 -26.57 22.17
N ASP A 542 1.18 -27.70 21.71
CA ASP A 542 1.72 -28.47 20.58
C ASP A 542 1.02 -28.19 19.24
N LYS A 543 -0.17 -27.57 19.25
CA LYS A 543 -1.00 -27.36 18.05
C LYS A 543 -1.43 -25.91 17.83
N GLY A 544 -1.16 -25.02 18.79
CA GLY A 544 -1.63 -23.63 18.75
C GLY A 544 -3.13 -23.49 19.00
N TRP A 545 -3.71 -22.37 18.59
CA TRP A 545 -5.13 -22.11 18.69
C TRP A 545 -5.95 -23.11 17.88
N GLN A 546 -6.99 -23.66 18.50
CA GLN A 546 -7.94 -24.52 17.80
C GLN A 546 -9.07 -23.69 17.21
N TYR A 547 -9.32 -23.86 15.93
CA TYR A 547 -10.36 -23.13 15.21
C TYR A 547 -11.46 -24.06 14.74
N SER A 548 -12.70 -23.56 14.69
CA SER A 548 -13.84 -24.35 14.26
C SER A 548 -14.93 -23.51 13.58
N GLY A 549 -15.82 -24.19 12.87
CA GLY A 549 -16.94 -23.55 12.17
C GLY A 549 -16.47 -22.64 11.02
N GLY A 550 -17.41 -21.85 10.53
CA GLY A 550 -17.22 -21.02 9.35
C GLY A 550 -17.29 -21.83 8.06
N SER A 551 -17.97 -21.32 7.06
CA SER A 551 -18.00 -21.90 5.71
C SER A 551 -17.49 -20.87 4.71
N VAL A 552 -16.88 -21.33 3.62
CA VAL A 552 -16.38 -20.47 2.55
C VAL A 552 -17.11 -20.84 1.26
N ALA A 553 -17.75 -19.85 0.65
CA ALA A 553 -18.30 -19.97 -0.70
C ALA A 553 -17.62 -19.00 -1.65
N ILE A 554 -17.06 -19.52 -2.72
CA ILE A 554 -16.47 -18.73 -3.81
C ILE A 554 -17.37 -18.85 -5.03
N SER A 555 -17.84 -17.72 -5.55
CA SER A 555 -18.64 -17.66 -6.77
C SER A 555 -17.85 -16.91 -7.84
N THR A 556 -17.23 -17.64 -8.76
CA THR A 556 -16.44 -17.07 -9.86
C THR A 556 -16.41 -18.02 -11.06
N PRO A 557 -16.49 -17.52 -12.29
CA PRO A 557 -16.31 -18.36 -13.47
C PRO A 557 -14.87 -18.88 -13.64
N LEU A 558 -13.89 -18.17 -13.06
CA LEU A 558 -12.48 -18.54 -13.15
C LEU A 558 -11.74 -18.24 -11.86
N LEU A 559 -11.14 -19.29 -11.29
CA LEU A 559 -10.14 -19.20 -10.22
C LEU A 559 -8.76 -19.50 -10.82
N THR A 560 -7.85 -18.53 -10.74
CA THR A 560 -6.50 -18.64 -11.30
C THR A 560 -5.46 -17.99 -10.39
N ALA A 561 -4.21 -17.93 -10.83
CA ALA A 561 -3.10 -17.42 -10.04
C ALA A 561 -2.06 -16.68 -10.88
N ASP A 562 -1.21 -15.92 -10.21
CA ASP A 562 0.04 -15.46 -10.79
C ASP A 562 1.09 -16.59 -10.81
N PRO A 563 2.09 -16.55 -11.72
CA PRO A 563 3.13 -17.57 -11.77
C PRO A 563 3.83 -17.79 -10.43
N GLY A 564 3.91 -19.06 -10.00
CA GLY A 564 4.56 -19.45 -8.75
C GLY A 564 3.83 -19.06 -7.46
N ALA A 565 2.64 -18.49 -7.55
CA ALA A 565 1.85 -18.16 -6.39
C ALA A 565 1.37 -19.40 -5.63
N GLN A 566 1.24 -19.30 -4.31
CA GLN A 566 0.80 -20.38 -3.44
C GLN A 566 -0.27 -19.88 -2.47
N LEU A 567 -1.45 -20.49 -2.51
CA LEU A 567 -2.54 -20.18 -1.59
C LEU A 567 -2.95 -21.43 -0.82
N ALA A 568 -2.97 -21.35 0.51
CA ALA A 568 -3.65 -22.33 1.37
C ALA A 568 -4.95 -21.73 1.90
N LEU A 569 -6.08 -22.36 1.56
CA LEU A 569 -7.40 -21.99 2.04
C LEU A 569 -7.86 -23.02 3.07
N ARG A 570 -8.21 -22.55 4.27
CA ARG A 570 -8.64 -23.42 5.37
C ARG A 570 -9.93 -22.93 5.99
N THR A 571 -10.82 -23.85 6.28
CA THR A 571 -12.08 -23.52 6.97
C THR A 571 -12.52 -24.68 7.87
N GLY A 572 -13.19 -24.35 8.96
CA GLY A 572 -13.74 -25.36 9.88
C GLY A 572 -15.08 -25.93 9.44
N GLY A 573 -15.70 -25.39 8.40
CA GLY A 573 -16.96 -25.83 7.82
C GLY A 573 -16.81 -26.32 6.38
N SER A 574 -17.80 -26.03 5.53
CA SER A 574 -17.79 -26.41 4.13
C SER A 574 -17.05 -25.38 3.25
N PHE A 575 -16.41 -25.86 2.21
CA PHE A 575 -15.90 -25.05 1.11
C PHE A 575 -16.70 -25.36 -0.16
N ALA A 576 -17.16 -24.34 -0.85
CA ALA A 576 -17.86 -24.49 -2.12
C ALA A 576 -17.32 -23.48 -3.15
N LEU A 577 -16.96 -23.96 -4.33
CA LEU A 577 -16.60 -23.15 -5.48
C LEU A 577 -17.68 -23.32 -6.56
N HIS A 578 -18.32 -22.23 -6.96
CA HIS A 578 -19.36 -22.17 -7.97
C HIS A 578 -19.04 -21.11 -9.01
N GLY A 579 -19.70 -21.12 -10.17
CA GLY A 579 -19.63 -19.99 -11.11
C GLY A 579 -19.64 -20.37 -12.59
N GLY A 580 -19.63 -21.64 -12.90
CA GLY A 580 -19.76 -22.11 -14.29
C GLY A 580 -18.46 -22.08 -15.08
N ASN A 581 -18.57 -22.07 -16.41
CA ASN A 581 -17.48 -22.33 -17.34
C ASN A 581 -16.71 -21.05 -17.71
N GLY A 582 -15.76 -20.65 -16.92
CA GLY A 582 -14.79 -19.64 -17.27
C GLY A 582 -13.79 -20.17 -18.30
N ARG A 583 -13.34 -19.32 -19.20
CA ARG A 583 -12.29 -19.69 -20.15
C ARG A 583 -10.95 -19.65 -19.43
N ALA A 584 -10.26 -20.79 -19.36
CA ALA A 584 -8.91 -20.84 -18.87
C ALA A 584 -8.02 -19.93 -19.73
N GLY A 585 -7.51 -18.87 -19.18
CA GLY A 585 -6.59 -17.93 -19.82
C GLY A 585 -5.68 -17.37 -18.75
N GLY A 586 -4.37 -17.43 -18.95
CA GLY A 586 -3.41 -16.85 -18.03
C GLY A 586 -2.18 -17.72 -17.82
N ASP A 587 -1.14 -17.08 -17.30
CA ASP A 587 0.19 -17.66 -17.11
C ASP A 587 0.40 -18.16 -15.66
N ALA A 588 -0.60 -18.80 -15.06
CA ALA A 588 -0.54 -19.35 -13.69
C ALA A 588 0.47 -20.50 -13.53
N LEU A 589 1.64 -20.36 -14.13
CA LEU A 589 2.67 -21.40 -14.21
C LEU A 589 3.23 -21.75 -12.85
N GLY A 590 3.15 -23.05 -12.49
CA GLY A 590 3.75 -23.56 -11.28
C GLY A 590 3.10 -23.08 -10.00
N SER A 591 1.91 -22.52 -10.07
CA SER A 591 1.15 -22.09 -8.90
C SER A 591 0.53 -23.25 -8.13
N GLU A 592 0.31 -23.07 -6.83
CA GLU A 592 -0.23 -24.11 -5.96
C GLU A 592 -1.45 -23.60 -5.18
N LEU A 593 -2.53 -24.38 -5.19
CA LEU A 593 -3.72 -24.16 -4.36
C LEU A 593 -3.94 -25.38 -3.46
N SER A 594 -4.03 -25.15 -2.16
CA SER A 594 -4.46 -26.17 -1.20
C SER A 594 -5.74 -25.75 -0.50
N ILE A 595 -6.68 -26.67 -0.34
CA ILE A 595 -7.98 -26.44 0.30
C ILE A 595 -8.15 -27.50 1.41
N ASP A 596 -8.44 -27.04 2.62
CA ASP A 596 -8.76 -27.89 3.78
C ASP A 596 -10.10 -27.46 4.38
N ALA A 597 -11.06 -28.39 4.43
CA ALA A 597 -12.42 -28.11 4.89
C ALA A 597 -13.10 -29.39 5.43
N ASP A 598 -14.29 -29.26 6.03
CA ASP A 598 -15.11 -30.44 6.37
C ASP A 598 -15.63 -31.12 5.11
N ARG A 599 -16.16 -30.35 4.18
CA ARG A 599 -16.68 -30.82 2.89
C ARG A 599 -16.25 -29.86 1.81
N ILE A 600 -15.84 -30.37 0.66
CA ILE A 600 -15.39 -29.59 -0.48
C ILE A 600 -16.29 -29.88 -1.67
N LEU A 601 -16.79 -28.81 -2.32
CA LEU A 601 -17.46 -28.87 -3.61
C LEU A 601 -16.72 -27.98 -4.60
N LEU A 602 -16.30 -28.56 -5.73
CA LEU A 602 -15.66 -27.84 -6.83
C LEU A 602 -16.60 -27.89 -8.04
N ASP A 603 -17.21 -26.76 -8.40
CA ASP A 603 -18.16 -26.66 -9.54
C ASP A 603 -17.92 -25.37 -10.33
N SER A 604 -16.66 -25.10 -10.68
CA SER A 604 -16.24 -24.01 -11.56
C SER A 604 -14.87 -24.30 -12.17
N THR A 605 -14.35 -23.36 -13.00
CA THR A 605 -13.03 -23.50 -13.60
C THR A 605 -11.92 -23.11 -12.63
N ILE A 606 -10.95 -24.01 -12.43
CA ILE A 606 -9.68 -23.77 -11.76
C ILE A 606 -8.57 -23.95 -12.81
N ALA A 607 -7.82 -22.86 -13.09
CA ALA A 607 -6.76 -22.88 -14.08
C ALA A 607 -5.40 -22.58 -13.43
N LEU A 608 -4.58 -23.61 -13.26
CA LEU A 608 -3.25 -23.58 -12.64
C LEU A 608 -2.27 -24.32 -13.55
N ALA A 609 -1.90 -23.72 -14.66
CA ALA A 609 -1.05 -24.36 -15.66
C ALA A 609 0.29 -24.84 -15.05
N SER A 610 0.63 -26.12 -15.28
CA SER A 610 1.81 -26.77 -14.67
C SER A 610 1.85 -26.66 -13.13
N GLY A 611 0.72 -26.41 -12.51
CA GLY A 611 0.58 -26.17 -11.08
C GLY A 611 0.07 -27.37 -10.30
N ARG A 612 -0.29 -27.14 -9.04
CA ARG A 612 -0.79 -28.16 -8.13
C ARG A 612 -2.10 -27.72 -7.47
N LEU A 613 -3.08 -28.61 -7.47
CA LEU A 613 -4.30 -28.51 -6.67
C LEU A 613 -4.31 -29.63 -5.63
N SER A 614 -4.43 -29.28 -4.35
CA SER A 614 -4.58 -30.24 -3.24
C SER A 614 -5.89 -29.95 -2.52
N ALA A 615 -6.71 -30.96 -2.31
CA ALA A 615 -7.96 -30.84 -1.56
C ALA A 615 -8.00 -31.90 -0.45
N SER A 616 -8.21 -31.47 0.78
CA SER A 616 -8.33 -32.31 1.96
C SER A 616 -9.67 -32.07 2.63
N ALA A 617 -10.49 -33.10 2.77
CA ALA A 617 -11.79 -32.94 3.37
C ALA A 617 -12.04 -34.05 4.41
N ARG A 618 -12.63 -33.67 5.56
CA ARG A 618 -12.96 -34.62 6.61
C ARG A 618 -14.18 -35.52 6.29
N GLN A 619 -15.12 -35.01 5.47
CA GLN A 619 -16.37 -35.69 5.16
C GLN A 619 -16.50 -36.14 3.70
N GLY A 620 -15.97 -35.36 2.76
CA GLY A 620 -16.02 -35.70 1.35
C GLY A 620 -15.74 -34.58 0.39
N ILE A 621 -15.35 -34.94 -0.84
CA ILE A 621 -15.05 -34.05 -1.93
C ILE A 621 -15.99 -34.35 -3.09
N GLY A 622 -16.71 -33.35 -3.59
CA GLY A 622 -17.53 -33.41 -4.78
C GLY A 622 -16.89 -32.54 -5.90
N VAL A 623 -16.94 -33.07 -7.12
CA VAL A 623 -16.60 -32.32 -8.32
C VAL A 623 -17.86 -32.25 -9.16
N GLY A 624 -18.38 -31.02 -9.36
CA GLY A 624 -19.63 -30.77 -10.03
C GLY A 624 -19.52 -30.86 -11.55
N ALA A 625 -20.68 -30.81 -12.22
CA ALA A 625 -20.76 -30.94 -13.67
C ALA A 625 -20.16 -29.76 -14.45
N HIS A 626 -20.04 -28.59 -13.80
CA HIS A 626 -19.45 -27.38 -14.40
C HIS A 626 -17.97 -27.19 -14.04
N ALA A 627 -17.39 -28.16 -13.32
CA ALA A 627 -15.98 -28.07 -12.93
C ALA A 627 -15.06 -28.33 -14.13
N ALA A 628 -14.08 -27.43 -14.30
CA ALA A 628 -12.97 -27.61 -15.22
C ALA A 628 -11.65 -27.40 -14.48
N LEU A 629 -10.90 -28.47 -14.25
CA LEU A 629 -9.64 -28.43 -13.54
C LEU A 629 -8.48 -28.48 -14.53
N ASP A 630 -7.98 -27.31 -14.98
CA ASP A 630 -6.89 -27.21 -15.94
C ASP A 630 -5.54 -27.10 -15.19
N LEU A 631 -4.88 -28.22 -15.04
CA LEU A 631 -3.53 -28.37 -14.46
C LEU A 631 -2.51 -28.76 -15.54
N ALA A 632 -2.90 -28.67 -16.82
CA ALA A 632 -2.10 -29.14 -17.93
C ALA A 632 -0.76 -28.40 -18.01
N GLY A 633 0.27 -29.12 -18.40
CA GLY A 633 1.56 -28.52 -18.69
C GLY A 633 1.49 -27.52 -19.83
N ARG A 634 2.23 -26.44 -19.75
CA ARG A 634 2.36 -25.44 -20.81
C ARG A 634 3.77 -25.46 -21.38
N LYS A 635 3.87 -25.41 -22.70
CA LYS A 635 5.12 -25.10 -23.35
C LYS A 635 5.33 -23.60 -23.21
N VAL A 636 6.34 -23.21 -22.45
CA VAL A 636 6.77 -21.82 -22.36
C VAL A 636 7.97 -21.67 -23.25
N SER A 637 7.81 -20.91 -24.32
CA SER A 637 8.96 -20.36 -25.04
C SER A 637 9.44 -19.16 -24.24
N LEU A 638 10.49 -19.32 -23.44
CA LEU A 638 11.10 -18.21 -22.71
C LEU A 638 11.65 -17.15 -23.66
N PHE A 639 11.74 -17.48 -24.92
CA PHE A 639 12.25 -16.62 -25.99
C PHE A 639 11.50 -16.96 -27.28
N ASP A 640 10.81 -15.98 -27.82
CA ASP A 640 10.26 -16.07 -29.16
C ASP A 640 11.45 -16.03 -30.14
N VAL A 641 11.60 -17.11 -30.89
CA VAL A 641 12.55 -17.21 -31.99
C VAL A 641 11.70 -17.16 -33.25
N ASP A 642 11.42 -15.97 -33.74
CA ASP A 642 11.09 -15.77 -35.13
C ASP A 642 12.34 -15.49 -35.96
#